data_eee75e7f464cad8ea88999539df93840
#
_entry.id   eee75e7f464cad8ea88999539df93840
#
_cell.length_a   1.000
_cell.length_b   1.000
_cell.length_c   1.000
_cell.angle_alpha   90.00
_cell.angle_beta   90.00
_cell.angle_gamma   90.00
#
_symmetry.space_group_name_H-M   'P 1'
#
loop_
_entity.id
_entity.type
_entity.pdbx_description
1 polymer ?
#
loop_
_entity_poly.entity_id
_entity_poly.type
_entity_poly.pdbx_seq_one_letter_code
_entity_poly.pdbx_strand_id
1 'polypeptide(L)'
;MINRLPLTCAQTIGTGVSLLAMSRLLKLAAVPLVCAAASWGGAAPDDANTRLNVRDCGASGSAFETTAATTAGSNQITVKDVGDFKAGQGVMVSRCNIRYVNPTLWGPGEPYIGASKDTGLEIRGYDGGAGSWIVFLLEIDSAGPTFRWSDDLARSWKATKTPVSNDWQPLGGGVEVRFSRRDWKPGHMISFSARDQLVSVIEKIEGNVLTLRAAANRTANDAVVKHCDSMALQAAIDRAVREKKNVFIPVGRYRLASGLFVRNAGAIVIEGQSSVDTILDITDGQGACLALDHGTEVTVRNLQLVGHTGLAEQPGAFKTSSGFSFWACTLKSCSGASINATERVLFENVHARRMASECFISYGPYRRGAEEPKHYTKSATFLRCSVTDCAANAFNNCDFAENTSVLHCRIDGAGWHAYEGSGRFIRFIGNYVRNAGPVTIGDIPHTLPRLDHYHDLGIGQAIVRDNVFEGIGRCGGVTVIYGTAQVVVANNLFINYNGNAIHASSATVHNNYPSGHITLSGNIIDLTHSGEKPASRIGINVSASDTLVHDNQIYVRGACDPKVTGLQLRDGALNLNVHDNLIRNCGRGIATQRLFGTITETADSRTFRQTGLPLEWRTSHLYRNWNVVWLKANKPAGQSEMDGYDATALQFKLKEPRDMKVGDRFEVFPPSANWNIHDNTITGCSQPVALTSYGSDTSFFRDNLIERGGVTNAAQAIIVTGRFKLTGNHIAGFDEKSAHAPRSP
;
A
#
# COMPACT_ATOMS: atom_id res chain seq x y z
N MET A 1 36.36 19.60 -39.35
CA MET A 1 37.12 20.85 -39.35
C MET A 1 37.05 21.43 -37.95
N ILE A 2 38.17 21.42 -37.36
CA ILE A 2 38.66 21.98 -36.15
C ILE A 2 38.51 23.51 -36.20
N ASN A 3 38.06 24.15 -35.11
CA ASN A 3 38.68 25.40 -34.69
C ASN A 3 38.46 25.66 -33.20
N ARG A 4 39.61 25.85 -32.59
CA ARG A 4 39.86 26.27 -31.20
C ARG A 4 39.83 27.80 -31.06
N LEU A 5 39.72 28.23 -29.77
CA LEU A 5 40.40 29.33 -29.08
C LEU A 5 39.50 30.48 -28.60
N PRO A 6 39.94 31.28 -27.60
CA PRO A 6 40.83 31.06 -26.46
C PRO A 6 40.32 31.63 -25.11
N LEU A 7 41.03 31.26 -24.06
CA LEU A 7 41.09 31.92 -22.75
C LEU A 7 41.72 33.31 -22.83
N THR A 8 41.16 34.28 -22.08
CA THR A 8 41.95 35.29 -21.33
C THR A 8 41.12 36.05 -20.30
N CYS A 9 41.61 36.05 -19.15
CA CYS A 9 42.01 37.09 -18.18
C CYS A 9 40.98 37.67 -17.21
N ALA A 10 41.25 37.33 -16.01
CA ALA A 10 41.10 37.91 -14.70
C ALA A 10 40.70 39.40 -14.60
N GLN A 11 39.80 39.67 -13.66
CA GLN A 11 39.96 40.80 -12.73
C GLN A 11 39.33 40.48 -11.36
N THR A 12 40.12 40.67 -10.37
CA THR A 12 39.97 40.57 -8.93
C THR A 12 39.03 41.65 -8.41
N ILE A 13 38.10 41.29 -7.54
CA ILE A 13 37.70 42.13 -6.39
C ILE A 13 37.41 41.17 -5.23
N GLY A 14 38.14 41.32 -4.15
CA GLY A 14 38.02 40.54 -2.94
C GLY A 14 36.95 41.10 -2.02
N THR A 15 36.44 40.21 -1.19
CA THR A 15 36.20 40.51 0.25
C THR A 15 35.90 39.18 0.96
N GLY A 16 36.53 39.03 2.08
CA GLY A 16 36.64 37.86 2.91
C GLY A 16 35.34 37.14 3.27
N VAL A 17 35.38 35.85 3.01
CA VAL A 17 34.52 34.86 3.68
C VAL A 17 35.45 33.88 4.37
N SER A 18 35.24 33.77 5.67
CA SER A 18 36.01 33.04 6.65
C SER A 18 36.24 31.57 6.25
N LEU A 19 37.51 31.14 6.37
CA LEU A 19 38.00 29.77 6.13
C LEU A 19 37.44 28.68 7.08
N LEU A 20 36.43 28.97 7.86
CA LEU A 20 35.83 28.02 8.82
C LEU A 20 34.66 27.19 8.26
N ALA A 21 34.12 27.53 7.09
CA ALA A 21 33.01 26.81 6.48
C ALA A 21 33.42 25.65 5.56
N MET A 22 34.68 25.61 5.14
CA MET A 22 35.18 24.58 4.20
C MET A 22 35.74 23.32 4.87
N SER A 23 35.97 23.32 6.16
CA SER A 23 36.52 22.14 6.85
C SER A 23 35.47 21.12 7.32
N ARG A 24 34.20 21.45 7.23
CA ARG A 24 33.10 20.51 7.57
C ARG A 24 32.58 19.70 6.37
N LEU A 25 32.85 20.11 5.16
CA LEU A 25 32.39 19.40 3.94
C LEU A 25 33.31 18.26 3.49
N LEU A 26 34.47 18.09 4.10
CA LEU A 26 35.47 17.06 3.72
C LEU A 26 35.61 15.90 4.73
N LYS A 27 34.76 15.83 5.76
CA LYS A 27 34.75 14.72 6.74
C LYS A 27 33.63 13.71 6.60
N LEU A 28 32.78 13.80 5.59
CA LEU A 28 31.70 12.86 5.32
C LEU A 28 31.92 11.90 4.16
N ALA A 29 33.18 11.83 3.66
CA ALA A 29 33.51 11.00 2.51
C ALA A 29 34.50 9.87 2.84
N ALA A 30 34.32 9.16 3.94
CA ALA A 30 35.03 7.89 4.16
C ALA A 30 34.29 7.04 5.22
N VAL A 31 33.04 6.68 4.96
CA VAL A 31 32.53 5.43 5.48
C VAL A 31 32.73 4.42 4.35
N PRO A 32 33.60 3.42 4.49
CA PRO A 32 33.66 2.38 3.49
C PRO A 32 32.29 1.71 3.47
N LEU A 33 31.61 1.83 2.33
CA LEU A 33 30.49 1.00 1.98
C LEU A 33 31.05 -0.43 1.89
N VAL A 34 31.12 -1.12 3.01
CA VAL A 34 31.12 -2.58 3.00
C VAL A 34 29.70 -2.97 2.57
N CYS A 35 29.44 -2.79 1.27
CA CYS A 35 28.54 -3.67 0.58
C CYS A 35 29.15 -5.06 0.79
N ALA A 36 28.68 -5.79 1.79
CA ALA A 36 28.59 -7.21 1.65
C ALA A 36 27.66 -7.42 0.45
N ALA A 37 28.19 -7.28 -0.77
CA ALA A 37 27.76 -8.07 -1.88
C ALA A 37 27.92 -9.51 -1.35
N ALA A 38 26.85 -10.05 -0.74
CA ALA A 38 26.65 -11.46 -0.82
C ALA A 38 26.80 -11.74 -2.31
N SER A 39 27.95 -12.27 -2.69
CA SER A 39 28.19 -12.77 -4.02
C SER A 39 27.15 -13.87 -4.19
N TRP A 40 26.01 -13.48 -4.74
CA TRP A 40 25.10 -14.43 -5.37
C TRP A 40 25.97 -15.12 -6.38
N GLY A 41 26.28 -16.38 -6.12
CA GLY A 41 27.23 -17.16 -6.88
C GLY A 41 27.00 -16.92 -8.36
N GLY A 42 28.04 -16.55 -9.07
CA GLY A 42 27.97 -16.25 -10.49
C GLY A 42 27.16 -17.32 -11.17
N ALA A 43 26.28 -16.92 -12.08
CA ALA A 43 25.52 -17.83 -12.89
C ALA A 43 26.50 -18.87 -13.45
N ALA A 44 26.29 -20.14 -13.08
CA ALA A 44 27.05 -21.24 -13.64
C ALA A 44 26.91 -21.15 -15.18
N PRO A 45 27.94 -21.48 -15.94
CA PRO A 45 27.90 -21.42 -17.40
C PRO A 45 26.64 -22.14 -17.89
N ASP A 46 26.02 -21.52 -18.87
CA ASP A 46 24.71 -21.88 -19.45
C ASP A 46 24.81 -23.27 -20.16
N ASP A 47 24.81 -24.32 -19.35
CA ASP A 47 24.78 -25.68 -19.87
C ASP A 47 23.32 -26.03 -20.23
N ALA A 48 23.04 -26.18 -21.53
CA ALA A 48 21.70 -26.52 -22.05
C ALA A 48 21.12 -27.80 -21.39
N ASN A 49 21.96 -28.63 -20.79
CA ASN A 49 21.55 -29.81 -20.03
C ASN A 49 20.95 -29.49 -18.65
N THR A 50 21.12 -28.27 -18.12
CA THR A 50 20.66 -27.88 -16.77
C THR A 50 19.32 -27.14 -16.81
N ARG A 51 18.78 -26.79 -17.97
CA ARG A 51 17.51 -26.07 -18.11
C ARG A 51 16.51 -26.82 -18.98
N LEU A 52 15.23 -26.70 -18.65
CA LEU A 52 14.11 -27.27 -19.36
C LEU A 52 13.39 -26.16 -20.10
N ASN A 53 13.28 -26.29 -21.43
CA ASN A 53 12.51 -25.35 -22.25
C ASN A 53 11.02 -25.73 -22.18
N VAL A 54 10.16 -24.77 -21.85
CA VAL A 54 8.72 -25.01 -21.69
C VAL A 54 8.05 -25.47 -23.01
N ARG A 55 8.62 -25.12 -24.16
CA ARG A 55 8.11 -25.58 -25.46
C ARG A 55 8.28 -27.10 -25.67
N ASP A 56 9.29 -27.70 -25.06
CA ASP A 56 9.49 -29.14 -25.06
C ASP A 56 8.43 -29.89 -24.25
N CYS A 57 7.67 -29.15 -23.43
CA CYS A 57 6.53 -29.65 -22.68
C CYS A 57 5.18 -29.29 -23.33
N GLY A 58 5.19 -28.74 -24.55
CA GLY A 58 3.99 -28.43 -25.33
C GLY A 58 3.45 -27.00 -25.12
N ALA A 59 4.17 -26.10 -24.41
CA ALA A 59 3.78 -24.71 -24.37
C ALA A 59 3.95 -24.03 -25.74
N SER A 60 2.92 -23.29 -26.16
CA SER A 60 2.92 -22.61 -27.45
C SER A 60 3.63 -21.25 -27.38
N GLY A 61 3.26 -20.42 -26.42
CA GLY A 61 3.65 -19.02 -26.35
C GLY A 61 3.10 -18.19 -27.52
N SER A 62 2.06 -18.66 -28.17
CA SER A 62 1.45 -18.02 -29.36
C SER A 62 0.36 -17.03 -28.93
N ALA A 63 0.31 -15.90 -29.62
CA ALA A 63 -0.76 -14.91 -29.47
C ALA A 63 -1.94 -15.19 -30.43
N PHE A 64 -1.87 -16.21 -31.27
CA PHE A 64 -2.90 -16.52 -32.25
C PHE A 64 -4.24 -16.81 -31.59
N GLU A 65 -5.31 -16.36 -32.23
CA GLU A 65 -6.70 -16.63 -31.85
C GLU A 65 -7.58 -16.68 -33.11
N THR A 66 -8.65 -17.45 -33.04
CA THR A 66 -9.60 -17.62 -34.12
C THR A 66 -11.03 -17.74 -33.60
N THR A 67 -12.01 -17.51 -34.46
CA THR A 67 -13.42 -17.77 -34.15
C THR A 67 -13.79 -19.22 -34.38
N ALA A 68 -14.77 -19.74 -33.65
CA ALA A 68 -15.25 -21.11 -33.77
C ALA A 68 -16.77 -21.21 -33.60
N ALA A 69 -17.33 -22.28 -34.20
CA ALA A 69 -18.65 -22.77 -33.86
C ALA A 69 -18.54 -23.98 -32.92
N THR A 70 -19.39 -24.01 -31.91
CA THR A 70 -19.49 -25.10 -30.91
C THR A 70 -20.92 -25.64 -30.85
N THR A 71 -21.07 -26.91 -30.49
CA THR A 71 -22.37 -27.55 -30.27
C THR A 71 -22.41 -28.14 -28.85
N ALA A 72 -23.46 -27.86 -28.10
CA ALA A 72 -23.64 -28.41 -26.75
C ALA A 72 -23.56 -29.97 -26.80
N GLY A 73 -22.78 -30.54 -25.87
CA GLY A 73 -22.52 -31.97 -25.78
C GLY A 73 -21.44 -32.50 -26.76
N SER A 74 -20.93 -31.66 -27.68
CA SER A 74 -19.88 -32.05 -28.63
C SER A 74 -18.49 -31.60 -28.12
N ASN A 75 -17.50 -32.46 -28.32
CA ASN A 75 -16.08 -32.12 -28.14
C ASN A 75 -15.40 -31.70 -29.47
N GLN A 76 -16.15 -31.68 -30.58
CA GLN A 76 -15.68 -31.15 -31.84
C GLN A 76 -16.11 -29.71 -32.02
N ILE A 77 -15.17 -28.84 -32.37
CA ILE A 77 -15.40 -27.43 -32.68
C ILE A 77 -14.86 -27.12 -34.09
N THR A 78 -15.61 -26.34 -34.83
CA THR A 78 -15.18 -25.92 -36.17
C THR A 78 -14.61 -24.51 -36.08
N VAL A 79 -13.32 -24.36 -36.39
CA VAL A 79 -12.62 -23.07 -36.36
C VAL A 79 -12.60 -22.44 -37.76
N LYS A 80 -12.56 -21.10 -37.79
CA LYS A 80 -12.42 -20.38 -39.07
C LYS A 80 -11.02 -20.58 -39.68
N ASP A 81 -10.00 -20.60 -38.83
CA ASP A 81 -8.60 -20.79 -39.20
C ASP A 81 -7.91 -21.63 -38.13
N VAL A 82 -7.19 -22.66 -38.51
CA VAL A 82 -6.43 -23.53 -37.62
C VAL A 82 -5.13 -22.84 -37.15
N GLY A 83 -4.57 -21.96 -37.98
CA GLY A 83 -3.34 -21.23 -37.66
C GLY A 83 -2.21 -22.15 -37.23
N ASP A 84 -1.67 -21.88 -36.05
CA ASP A 84 -0.55 -22.62 -35.45
C ASP A 84 -0.96 -23.62 -34.37
N PHE A 85 -2.27 -23.92 -34.19
CA PHE A 85 -2.72 -24.95 -33.25
C PHE A 85 -2.19 -26.34 -33.66
N LYS A 86 -1.81 -27.12 -32.64
CA LYS A 86 -1.32 -28.49 -32.80
C LYS A 86 -2.01 -29.44 -31.83
N ALA A 87 -2.15 -30.69 -32.20
CA ALA A 87 -2.58 -31.73 -31.27
C ALA A 87 -1.64 -31.79 -30.04
N GLY A 88 -2.20 -32.00 -28.86
CA GLY A 88 -1.51 -31.98 -27.57
C GLY A 88 -1.46 -30.61 -26.90
N GLN A 89 -1.72 -29.51 -27.60
CA GLN A 89 -1.73 -28.18 -27.04
C GLN A 89 -3.03 -27.87 -26.28
N GLY A 90 -2.92 -27.06 -25.22
CA GLY A 90 -4.06 -26.55 -24.50
C GLY A 90 -4.76 -25.40 -25.22
N VAL A 91 -6.07 -25.29 -25.01
CA VAL A 91 -6.90 -24.21 -25.56
C VAL A 91 -7.88 -23.69 -24.54
N MET A 92 -8.23 -22.41 -24.69
CA MET A 92 -9.37 -21.75 -24.04
C MET A 92 -10.39 -21.39 -25.12
N VAL A 93 -11.64 -21.78 -24.91
CA VAL A 93 -12.75 -21.49 -25.85
C VAL A 93 -13.81 -20.71 -25.09
N SER A 94 -14.07 -19.49 -25.54
CA SER A 94 -15.09 -18.62 -24.90
C SER A 94 -16.50 -19.02 -25.31
N ARG A 95 -17.54 -18.60 -24.57
CA ARG A 95 -18.97 -18.71 -24.91
C ARG A 95 -19.52 -20.12 -25.07
N CYS A 96 -18.84 -21.14 -24.59
CA CYS A 96 -19.23 -22.51 -24.81
C CYS A 96 -19.23 -23.43 -23.59
N ASN A 97 -18.95 -22.87 -22.38
CA ASN A 97 -18.93 -23.67 -21.17
C ASN A 97 -19.24 -22.83 -19.93
N ILE A 98 -20.52 -22.81 -19.54
CA ILE A 98 -20.97 -22.08 -18.36
C ILE A 98 -20.57 -22.83 -17.09
N ARG A 99 -19.96 -22.10 -16.17
CA ARG A 99 -19.60 -22.57 -14.82
C ARG A 99 -19.61 -21.44 -13.81
N TYR A 100 -19.88 -21.78 -12.55
CA TYR A 100 -19.81 -20.87 -11.41
C TYR A 100 -18.58 -21.19 -10.57
N VAL A 101 -17.83 -20.17 -10.21
CA VAL A 101 -16.53 -20.35 -9.58
C VAL A 101 -16.45 -19.54 -8.28
N ASN A 102 -15.88 -20.18 -7.27
CA ASN A 102 -15.57 -19.57 -5.97
C ASN A 102 -16.77 -18.91 -5.27
N PRO A 103 -17.93 -19.57 -5.09
CA PRO A 103 -18.91 -19.06 -4.15
C PRO A 103 -18.27 -18.96 -2.78
N THR A 104 -18.28 -17.74 -2.21
CA THR A 104 -17.59 -17.44 -0.95
C THR A 104 -18.52 -16.61 -0.09
N LEU A 105 -18.70 -17.01 1.17
CA LEU A 105 -19.44 -16.28 2.18
C LEU A 105 -18.47 -15.48 3.07
N TRP A 106 -18.77 -14.21 3.27
CA TRP A 106 -18.01 -13.26 4.07
C TRP A 106 -18.93 -12.60 5.10
N GLY A 107 -18.40 -12.15 6.23
CA GLY A 107 -19.14 -11.30 7.15
C GLY A 107 -19.10 -11.74 8.60
N PRO A 108 -20.01 -11.22 9.45
CA PRO A 108 -20.00 -11.44 10.89
C PRO A 108 -20.13 -12.91 11.27
N GLY A 109 -19.13 -13.45 11.96
CA GLY A 109 -19.08 -14.85 12.40
C GLY A 109 -18.55 -15.85 11.38
N GLU A 110 -18.19 -15.37 10.18
CA GLU A 110 -17.51 -16.19 9.18
C GLU A 110 -15.99 -15.92 9.22
N PRO A 111 -15.14 -16.92 8.98
CA PRO A 111 -13.71 -16.69 8.94
C PRO A 111 -13.35 -15.72 7.81
N TYR A 112 -12.55 -14.73 8.12
CA TYR A 112 -12.13 -13.70 7.15
C TYR A 112 -11.39 -14.28 5.93
N ILE A 113 -10.76 -15.45 6.11
CA ILE A 113 -10.13 -16.21 5.04
C ILE A 113 -10.48 -17.68 5.25
N GLY A 114 -11.18 -18.19 4.36
CA GLY A 114 -11.64 -19.56 4.34
C GLY A 114 -13.07 -19.50 3.90
N ALA A 115 -13.22 -19.50 2.60
CA ALA A 115 -14.54 -19.69 2.02
C ALA A 115 -15.21 -20.83 2.75
N SER A 116 -16.27 -20.56 3.49
CA SER A 116 -17.21 -21.62 3.77
C SER A 116 -17.61 -22.18 2.41
N LYS A 117 -17.24 -23.42 2.13
CA LYS A 117 -17.62 -24.08 0.88
C LYS A 117 -19.14 -24.28 0.79
N ASP A 118 -19.79 -24.26 1.93
CA ASP A 118 -21.24 -24.23 2.05
C ASP A 118 -21.72 -22.79 2.21
N THR A 119 -21.93 -22.14 1.09
CA THR A 119 -22.47 -20.78 1.08
C THR A 119 -23.97 -20.75 1.26
N GLY A 120 -24.67 -21.87 1.23
CA GLY A 120 -26.13 -21.93 1.21
C GLY A 120 -26.77 -21.19 0.03
N LEU A 121 -26.01 -20.98 -1.05
CA LEU A 121 -26.46 -20.34 -2.28
C LEU A 121 -26.38 -21.32 -3.44
N GLU A 122 -27.50 -21.53 -4.13
CA GLU A 122 -27.53 -22.24 -5.41
C GLU A 122 -27.61 -21.23 -6.55
N ILE A 123 -26.95 -21.54 -7.66
CA ILE A 123 -26.75 -20.60 -8.79
C ILE A 123 -27.03 -21.34 -10.10
N ARG A 124 -27.74 -20.69 -11.05
CA ARG A 124 -27.95 -21.19 -12.40
C ARG A 124 -28.09 -20.06 -13.44
N GLY A 125 -28.17 -20.40 -14.69
CA GLY A 125 -28.76 -19.61 -15.79
C GLY A 125 -27.89 -18.51 -16.39
N TYR A 126 -26.56 -18.49 -16.26
CA TYR A 126 -25.73 -17.47 -16.91
C TYR A 126 -25.85 -17.52 -18.45
N ASP A 127 -26.16 -16.39 -19.08
CA ASP A 127 -26.34 -16.29 -20.53
C ASP A 127 -25.09 -15.87 -21.31
N GLY A 128 -24.00 -15.55 -20.62
CA GLY A 128 -22.76 -15.08 -21.23
C GLY A 128 -22.80 -13.63 -21.76
N GLY A 129 -23.91 -12.90 -21.51
CA GLY A 129 -24.15 -11.58 -22.08
C GLY A 129 -23.19 -10.48 -21.60
N ALA A 130 -22.60 -10.63 -20.42
CA ALA A 130 -21.67 -9.68 -19.83
C ALA A 130 -20.19 -9.97 -20.15
N GLY A 131 -19.92 -10.82 -21.13
CA GLY A 131 -18.58 -11.30 -21.47
C GLY A 131 -18.26 -12.66 -20.86
N SER A 132 -17.03 -13.15 -21.05
CA SER A 132 -16.65 -14.50 -20.61
C SER A 132 -16.52 -14.66 -19.10
N TRP A 133 -16.56 -13.56 -18.35
CA TRP A 133 -16.39 -13.56 -16.88
C TRP A 133 -17.04 -12.34 -16.21
N ILE A 134 -17.94 -12.59 -15.27
CA ILE A 134 -18.59 -11.59 -14.43
C ILE A 134 -18.50 -12.00 -12.96
N VAL A 135 -18.33 -11.04 -12.07
CA VAL A 135 -18.32 -11.26 -10.62
C VAL A 135 -19.58 -10.68 -10.01
N PHE A 136 -20.30 -11.50 -9.27
CA PHE A 136 -21.49 -11.09 -8.50
C PHE A 136 -21.16 -10.93 -7.03
N LEU A 137 -21.72 -9.89 -6.44
CA LEU A 137 -21.72 -9.63 -5.01
C LEU A 137 -23.18 -9.57 -4.54
N LEU A 138 -23.50 -10.31 -3.49
CA LEU A 138 -24.78 -10.26 -2.80
C LEU A 138 -24.52 -9.87 -1.36
N GLU A 139 -25.27 -8.91 -0.83
CA GLU A 139 -25.19 -8.49 0.57
C GLU A 139 -26.54 -8.60 1.25
N ILE A 140 -26.58 -9.24 2.42
CA ILE A 140 -27.77 -9.33 3.27
C ILE A 140 -27.95 -8.01 4.02
N ASP A 141 -29.11 -7.40 3.86
CA ASP A 141 -29.45 -6.10 4.44
C ASP A 141 -29.63 -6.14 5.97
N SER A 142 -29.49 -4.97 6.59
CA SER A 142 -29.62 -4.81 8.04
C SER A 142 -31.03 -4.90 8.59
N ALA A 143 -32.06 -4.77 7.74
CA ALA A 143 -33.45 -4.61 8.14
C ALA A 143 -34.30 -5.90 8.10
N GLY A 144 -33.67 -7.06 7.84
CA GLY A 144 -34.38 -8.34 7.73
C GLY A 144 -33.78 -9.22 6.63
N PRO A 145 -34.32 -10.40 6.35
CA PRO A 145 -33.74 -11.30 5.36
C PRO A 145 -34.03 -10.83 3.92
N THR A 146 -33.53 -9.61 3.61
CA THR A 146 -33.51 -9.07 2.25
C THR A 146 -32.06 -8.92 1.80
N PHE A 147 -31.83 -8.88 0.51
CA PHE A 147 -30.50 -8.68 -0.05
C PHE A 147 -30.50 -7.64 -1.17
N ARG A 148 -29.33 -7.09 -1.42
CA ARG A 148 -28.98 -6.33 -2.62
C ARG A 148 -27.83 -7.02 -3.35
N TRP A 149 -27.63 -6.71 -4.61
CA TRP A 149 -26.56 -7.31 -5.38
C TRP A 149 -25.89 -6.34 -6.35
N SER A 150 -24.69 -6.70 -6.78
CA SER A 150 -23.88 -5.95 -7.73
C SER A 150 -23.16 -6.91 -8.68
N ASP A 151 -23.01 -6.51 -9.94
CA ASP A 151 -22.26 -7.20 -10.98
C ASP A 151 -21.10 -6.35 -11.53
N ASP A 152 -20.86 -5.20 -10.89
CA ASP A 152 -19.81 -4.24 -11.24
C ASP A 152 -18.84 -3.94 -10.09
N LEU A 153 -18.60 -4.94 -9.23
CA LEU A 153 -17.70 -4.87 -8.07
C LEU A 153 -18.11 -3.79 -7.06
N ALA A 154 -19.42 -3.71 -6.76
CA ALA A 154 -20.02 -2.77 -5.82
C ALA A 154 -19.92 -1.27 -6.22
N ARG A 155 -19.67 -0.96 -7.48
CA ARG A 155 -19.79 0.42 -7.98
C ARG A 155 -21.23 0.88 -8.00
N SER A 156 -22.14 -0.03 -8.32
CA SER A 156 -23.58 0.16 -8.19
C SER A 156 -24.25 -1.04 -7.52
N TRP A 157 -25.30 -0.78 -6.77
CA TRP A 157 -26.11 -1.81 -6.14
C TRP A 157 -27.48 -1.87 -6.82
N LYS A 158 -27.89 -3.10 -7.15
CA LYS A 158 -29.14 -3.40 -7.84
C LYS A 158 -30.12 -4.12 -6.90
N ALA A 159 -31.41 -3.99 -7.19
CA ALA A 159 -32.49 -4.71 -6.52
C ALA A 159 -32.41 -4.69 -4.99
N THR A 160 -32.30 -3.52 -4.41
CA THR A 160 -32.32 -3.31 -2.95
C THR A 160 -33.61 -3.83 -2.32
N LYS A 161 -33.50 -4.55 -1.18
CA LYS A 161 -34.62 -5.15 -0.43
C LYS A 161 -35.30 -6.33 -1.14
N THR A 162 -34.58 -7.10 -1.93
CA THR A 162 -35.08 -8.37 -2.46
C THR A 162 -35.17 -9.39 -1.31
N PRO A 163 -36.33 -10.05 -1.08
CA PRO A 163 -36.42 -11.04 -0.01
C PRO A 163 -35.47 -12.22 -0.23
N VAL A 164 -34.79 -12.68 0.82
CA VAL A 164 -34.05 -13.94 0.79
C VAL A 164 -35.05 -15.09 0.72
N SER A 165 -35.03 -15.84 -0.37
CA SER A 165 -36.04 -16.90 -0.63
C SER A 165 -35.35 -18.18 -1.14
N ASN A 166 -36.03 -19.31 -0.92
CA ASN A 166 -35.71 -20.60 -1.53
C ASN A 166 -36.22 -20.74 -2.97
N ASP A 167 -36.94 -19.73 -3.46
CA ASP A 167 -37.34 -19.64 -4.86
C ASP A 167 -36.21 -19.05 -5.69
N TRP A 168 -36.19 -19.42 -6.98
CA TRP A 168 -35.23 -18.85 -7.92
C TRP A 168 -35.48 -17.37 -8.18
N GLN A 169 -34.47 -16.54 -7.97
CA GLN A 169 -34.55 -15.08 -8.06
C GLN A 169 -33.54 -14.58 -9.09
N PRO A 170 -33.96 -13.76 -10.07
CA PRO A 170 -33.08 -13.29 -11.13
C PRO A 170 -32.10 -12.24 -10.60
N LEU A 171 -30.85 -12.36 -11.05
CA LEU A 171 -29.82 -11.34 -11.01
C LEU A 171 -29.64 -10.74 -12.44
N GLY A 172 -28.43 -10.32 -12.80
CA GLY A 172 -28.11 -9.89 -14.15
C GLY A 172 -27.52 -11.01 -15.01
N GLY A 173 -27.51 -10.83 -16.35
CA GLY A 173 -26.86 -11.76 -17.29
C GLY A 173 -27.43 -13.18 -17.27
N GLY A 174 -28.76 -13.32 -17.09
CA GLY A 174 -29.43 -14.62 -17.02
C GLY A 174 -29.16 -15.43 -15.76
N VAL A 175 -28.37 -14.91 -14.80
CA VAL A 175 -28.08 -15.59 -13.54
C VAL A 175 -29.29 -15.55 -12.63
N GLU A 176 -29.64 -16.70 -12.07
CA GLU A 176 -30.62 -16.85 -11.01
C GLU A 176 -29.96 -17.48 -9.78
N VAL A 177 -30.42 -17.05 -8.60
CA VAL A 177 -29.97 -17.58 -7.30
C VAL A 177 -31.13 -17.99 -6.44
N ARG A 178 -30.92 -18.97 -5.55
CA ARG A 178 -31.81 -19.27 -4.44
C ARG A 178 -31.02 -19.56 -3.18
N PHE A 179 -31.62 -19.26 -2.03
CA PHE A 179 -30.96 -19.37 -0.75
C PHE A 179 -31.52 -20.56 0.02
N SER A 180 -30.69 -21.56 0.32
CA SER A 180 -31.02 -22.74 1.09
C SER A 180 -30.72 -22.63 2.59
N ARG A 181 -29.83 -21.75 2.97
CA ARG A 181 -29.43 -21.48 4.36
C ARG A 181 -30.47 -20.55 5.03
N ARG A 182 -30.78 -20.77 6.31
CA ARG A 182 -31.79 -20.00 7.06
C ARG A 182 -31.21 -19.03 8.11
N ASP A 183 -29.92 -19.11 8.41
CA ASP A 183 -29.22 -18.32 9.46
C ASP A 183 -28.50 -17.07 8.91
N TRP A 184 -29.07 -16.46 7.88
CA TRP A 184 -28.51 -15.23 7.29
C TRP A 184 -28.52 -14.08 8.28
N LYS A 185 -27.36 -13.41 8.42
CA LYS A 185 -27.17 -12.26 9.31
C LYS A 185 -26.97 -11.00 8.50
N PRO A 186 -27.41 -9.84 9.01
CA PRO A 186 -27.07 -8.55 8.42
C PRO A 186 -25.58 -8.40 8.18
N GLY A 187 -25.21 -7.97 6.98
CA GLY A 187 -23.82 -7.80 6.58
C GLY A 187 -23.12 -9.07 6.11
N HIS A 188 -23.77 -10.23 6.09
CA HIS A 188 -23.28 -11.35 5.32
C HIS A 188 -23.21 -10.98 3.84
N MET A 189 -22.08 -11.27 3.23
CA MET A 189 -21.85 -11.03 1.81
C MET A 189 -21.43 -12.30 1.12
N ILE A 190 -22.00 -12.57 -0.04
CA ILE A 190 -21.61 -13.69 -0.89
C ILE A 190 -21.00 -13.13 -2.16
N SER A 191 -19.88 -13.69 -2.56
CA SER A 191 -19.27 -13.42 -3.86
C SER A 191 -19.14 -14.70 -4.68
N PHE A 192 -19.38 -14.61 -5.97
CA PHE A 192 -19.08 -15.68 -6.92
C PHE A 192 -18.82 -15.11 -8.30
N SER A 193 -18.16 -15.88 -9.16
CA SER A 193 -18.03 -15.51 -10.57
C SER A 193 -18.80 -16.51 -11.46
N ALA A 194 -19.49 -15.98 -12.47
CA ALA A 194 -20.03 -16.75 -13.57
C ALA A 194 -19.05 -16.65 -14.75
N ARG A 195 -18.76 -17.76 -15.37
CA ARG A 195 -17.82 -17.86 -16.50
C ARG A 195 -18.43 -18.67 -17.63
N ASP A 196 -18.12 -18.26 -18.84
CA ASP A 196 -18.49 -18.99 -20.04
C ASP A 196 -17.24 -19.29 -20.86
N GLN A 197 -16.44 -20.24 -20.36
CA GLN A 197 -15.14 -20.60 -20.92
C GLN A 197 -14.85 -22.08 -20.72
N LEU A 198 -14.54 -22.76 -21.81
CA LEU A 198 -13.98 -24.12 -21.82
C LEU A 198 -12.46 -24.06 -21.83
N VAL A 199 -11.82 -24.79 -20.93
CA VAL A 199 -10.37 -25.05 -20.96
C VAL A 199 -10.17 -26.52 -21.26
N SER A 200 -9.46 -26.83 -22.33
CA SER A 200 -9.29 -28.19 -22.82
C SER A 200 -7.93 -28.39 -23.49
N VAL A 201 -7.72 -29.59 -24.02
CA VAL A 201 -6.56 -29.97 -24.85
C VAL A 201 -7.07 -30.42 -26.22
N ILE A 202 -6.38 -30.05 -27.27
CA ILE A 202 -6.64 -30.53 -28.65
C ILE A 202 -6.12 -31.95 -28.73
N GLU A 203 -7.01 -32.91 -29.01
CA GLU A 203 -6.61 -34.32 -29.22
C GLU A 203 -6.32 -34.61 -30.69
N LYS A 204 -7.07 -33.97 -31.59
CA LYS A 204 -6.94 -34.20 -33.04
C LYS A 204 -7.31 -32.92 -33.81
N ILE A 205 -6.73 -32.77 -35.00
CA ILE A 205 -7.05 -31.72 -35.98
C ILE A 205 -7.34 -32.39 -37.31
N GLU A 206 -8.51 -32.12 -37.89
CA GLU A 206 -8.92 -32.62 -39.21
C GLU A 206 -9.52 -31.47 -40.04
N GLY A 207 -8.79 -30.99 -41.01
CA GLY A 207 -9.17 -29.77 -41.72
C GLY A 207 -9.28 -28.60 -40.74
N ASN A 208 -10.45 -28.01 -40.67
CA ASN A 208 -10.76 -26.91 -39.71
C ASN A 208 -11.53 -27.36 -38.46
N VAL A 209 -11.58 -28.68 -38.19
CA VAL A 209 -12.22 -29.25 -37.01
C VAL A 209 -11.17 -29.61 -35.97
N LEU A 210 -11.30 -29.04 -34.76
CA LEU A 210 -10.51 -29.42 -33.59
C LEU A 210 -11.35 -30.37 -32.73
N THR A 211 -10.83 -31.57 -32.46
CA THR A 211 -11.39 -32.49 -31.47
C THR A 211 -10.73 -32.21 -30.14
N LEU A 212 -11.50 -31.80 -29.15
CA LEU A 212 -11.05 -31.44 -27.80
C LEU A 212 -11.24 -32.61 -26.83
N ARG A 213 -10.47 -32.68 -25.76
CA ARG A 213 -10.65 -33.66 -24.69
C ARG A 213 -11.99 -33.50 -23.97
N ALA A 214 -12.45 -32.25 -23.78
CA ALA A 214 -13.69 -31.93 -23.08
C ALA A 214 -14.73 -31.37 -24.05
N ALA A 215 -15.99 -31.74 -23.84
CA ALA A 215 -17.11 -31.25 -24.66
C ALA A 215 -17.56 -29.87 -24.19
N ALA A 216 -18.05 -29.05 -25.12
CA ALA A 216 -18.77 -27.81 -24.85
C ALA A 216 -20.12 -28.13 -24.17
N ASN A 217 -20.56 -27.35 -23.22
CA ASN A 217 -21.90 -27.49 -22.63
C ASN A 217 -22.92 -26.50 -23.21
N ARG A 218 -22.48 -25.70 -24.21
CA ARG A 218 -23.31 -24.69 -24.85
C ARG A 218 -22.97 -24.58 -26.34
N THR A 219 -23.99 -24.35 -27.16
CA THR A 219 -23.85 -24.04 -28.59
C THR A 219 -23.55 -22.54 -28.76
N ALA A 220 -22.54 -22.22 -29.57
CA ALA A 220 -22.18 -20.86 -29.97
C ALA A 220 -21.61 -20.84 -31.36
N ASN A 221 -21.88 -19.78 -32.15
CA ASN A 221 -21.35 -19.59 -33.49
C ASN A 221 -20.19 -18.58 -33.57
N ASP A 222 -19.92 -17.91 -32.45
CA ASP A 222 -18.95 -16.80 -32.31
C ASP A 222 -18.01 -17.00 -31.13
N ALA A 223 -17.77 -18.25 -30.74
CA ALA A 223 -16.78 -18.60 -29.76
C ALA A 223 -15.39 -18.18 -30.25
N VAL A 224 -14.52 -17.78 -29.33
CA VAL A 224 -13.11 -17.45 -29.60
C VAL A 224 -12.22 -18.52 -29.00
N VAL A 225 -11.37 -19.10 -29.84
CA VAL A 225 -10.37 -20.11 -29.45
C VAL A 225 -9.02 -19.45 -29.35
N LYS A 226 -8.36 -19.65 -28.21
CA LYS A 226 -7.01 -19.15 -27.90
C LYS A 226 -6.15 -20.29 -27.36
N HIS A 227 -4.84 -20.20 -27.55
CA HIS A 227 -3.91 -21.11 -26.86
C HIS A 227 -4.07 -20.97 -25.33
N CYS A 228 -3.88 -22.06 -24.59
CA CYS A 228 -3.84 -22.11 -23.14
C CYS A 228 -2.61 -22.88 -22.67
N ASP A 229 -1.60 -22.17 -22.21
CA ASP A 229 -0.32 -22.77 -21.84
C ASP A 229 -0.24 -23.22 -20.37
N SER A 230 -1.30 -23.03 -19.55
CA SER A 230 -1.27 -23.34 -18.11
C SER A 230 -0.79 -24.76 -17.82
N MET A 231 -1.34 -25.76 -18.52
CA MET A 231 -1.01 -27.15 -18.27
C MET A 231 0.42 -27.51 -18.68
N ALA A 232 0.86 -27.01 -19.84
CA ALA A 232 2.19 -27.25 -20.36
C ALA A 232 3.28 -26.58 -19.49
N LEU A 233 3.05 -25.31 -19.09
CA LEU A 233 3.94 -24.59 -18.18
C LEU A 233 4.00 -25.27 -16.81
N GLN A 234 2.85 -25.67 -16.24
CA GLN A 234 2.82 -26.37 -14.98
C GLN A 234 3.59 -27.70 -15.04
N ALA A 235 3.37 -28.48 -16.11
CA ALA A 235 4.10 -29.73 -16.33
C ALA A 235 5.62 -29.51 -16.46
N ALA A 236 6.04 -28.42 -17.13
CA ALA A 236 7.43 -28.03 -17.24
C ALA A 236 8.03 -27.69 -15.86
N ILE A 237 7.32 -26.88 -15.05
CA ILE A 237 7.73 -26.52 -13.70
C ILE A 237 7.84 -27.75 -12.81
N ASP A 238 6.81 -28.60 -12.80
CA ASP A 238 6.77 -29.82 -11.97
C ASP A 238 7.92 -30.80 -12.36
N ARG A 239 8.19 -30.89 -13.64
CA ARG A 239 9.30 -31.68 -14.16
C ARG A 239 10.65 -31.07 -13.75
N ALA A 240 10.82 -29.76 -13.89
CA ALA A 240 12.05 -29.07 -13.51
C ALA A 240 12.34 -29.20 -12.00
N VAL A 241 11.35 -29.06 -11.15
CA VAL A 241 11.47 -29.27 -9.69
C VAL A 241 11.92 -30.71 -9.41
N ARG A 242 11.29 -31.72 -10.01
CA ARG A 242 11.60 -33.13 -9.81
C ARG A 242 13.00 -33.50 -10.33
N GLU A 243 13.39 -32.95 -11.49
CA GLU A 243 14.70 -33.22 -12.11
C GLU A 243 15.81 -32.26 -11.63
N LYS A 244 15.49 -31.32 -10.73
CA LYS A 244 16.41 -30.29 -10.23
C LYS A 244 17.04 -29.45 -11.36
N LYS A 245 16.22 -29.10 -12.36
CA LYS A 245 16.58 -28.26 -13.50
C LYS A 245 15.96 -26.88 -13.37
N ASN A 246 16.53 -25.92 -14.08
CA ASN A 246 15.94 -24.59 -14.25
C ASN A 246 14.85 -24.62 -15.32
N VAL A 247 13.95 -23.64 -15.30
CA VAL A 247 12.90 -23.43 -16.29
C VAL A 247 13.28 -22.30 -17.22
N PHE A 248 13.27 -22.52 -18.52
CA PHE A 248 13.48 -21.51 -19.53
C PHE A 248 12.19 -21.29 -20.33
N ILE A 249 11.75 -20.02 -20.39
CA ILE A 249 10.54 -19.60 -21.10
C ILE A 249 10.96 -18.70 -22.28
N PRO A 250 10.91 -19.19 -23.51
CA PRO A 250 11.24 -18.40 -24.70
C PRO A 250 10.31 -17.20 -24.89
N VAL A 251 10.70 -16.26 -25.75
CA VAL A 251 9.83 -15.16 -26.19
C VAL A 251 8.49 -15.72 -26.65
N GLY A 252 7.38 -15.10 -26.18
CA GLY A 252 6.02 -15.48 -26.50
C GLY A 252 5.01 -14.99 -25.49
N ARG A 253 3.72 -15.13 -25.84
CA ARG A 253 2.59 -14.80 -24.97
C ARG A 253 1.90 -16.07 -24.48
N TYR A 254 2.20 -16.46 -23.27
CA TYR A 254 1.71 -17.68 -22.64
C TYR A 254 0.42 -17.38 -21.87
N ARG A 255 -0.72 -17.71 -22.45
CA ARG A 255 -2.03 -17.45 -21.83
C ARG A 255 -2.35 -18.48 -20.76
N LEU A 256 -2.77 -17.97 -19.59
CA LEU A 256 -3.05 -18.77 -18.41
C LEU A 256 -4.55 -18.76 -18.09
N ALA A 257 -5.16 -19.92 -17.99
CA ALA A 257 -6.52 -20.09 -17.44
C ALA A 257 -6.52 -20.14 -15.90
N SER A 258 -5.39 -20.53 -15.33
CA SER A 258 -5.13 -20.62 -13.87
C SER A 258 -3.69 -20.25 -13.58
N GLY A 259 -3.41 -19.85 -12.34
CA GLY A 259 -2.06 -19.60 -11.86
C GLY A 259 -1.16 -20.84 -11.92
N LEU A 260 0.14 -20.58 -11.96
CA LEU A 260 1.20 -21.59 -11.94
C LEU A 260 1.78 -21.73 -10.54
N PHE A 261 2.09 -22.95 -10.15
CA PHE A 261 2.59 -23.27 -8.81
C PHE A 261 4.02 -23.82 -8.87
N VAL A 262 4.91 -23.26 -8.09
CA VAL A 262 6.27 -23.77 -7.86
C VAL A 262 6.30 -24.30 -6.43
N ARG A 263 6.13 -25.61 -6.27
CA ARG A 263 5.99 -26.25 -4.97
C ARG A 263 7.19 -27.11 -4.60
N ASN A 264 7.60 -27.03 -3.32
CA ASN A 264 8.67 -27.85 -2.76
C ASN A 264 9.97 -27.78 -3.58
N ALA A 265 10.23 -26.64 -4.20
CA ALA A 265 11.42 -26.45 -5.00
C ALA A 265 12.66 -26.32 -4.12
N GLY A 266 13.73 -26.95 -4.50
CA GLY A 266 15.07 -26.64 -3.99
C GLY A 266 15.58 -25.32 -4.57
N ALA A 267 16.84 -25.27 -4.99
CA ALA A 267 17.35 -24.17 -5.78
C ALA A 267 16.83 -24.27 -7.23
N ILE A 268 16.06 -23.26 -7.69
CA ILE A 268 15.50 -23.23 -9.04
C ILE A 268 15.50 -21.83 -9.60
N VAL A 269 15.80 -21.70 -10.91
CA VAL A 269 15.67 -20.46 -11.67
C VAL A 269 14.55 -20.63 -12.69
N ILE A 270 13.60 -19.70 -12.70
CA ILE A 270 12.57 -19.54 -13.74
C ILE A 270 12.93 -18.30 -14.53
N GLU A 271 13.34 -18.48 -15.76
CA GLU A 271 13.90 -17.41 -16.58
C GLU A 271 13.14 -17.24 -17.90
N GLY A 272 12.66 -16.03 -18.13
CA GLY A 272 12.20 -15.60 -19.44
C GLY A 272 13.38 -15.21 -20.35
N GLN A 273 13.24 -15.46 -21.63
CA GLN A 273 14.23 -15.02 -22.63
C GLN A 273 14.32 -13.50 -22.73
N SER A 274 13.22 -12.80 -22.50
CA SER A 274 13.11 -11.34 -22.58
C SER A 274 12.16 -10.81 -21.53
N SER A 275 12.59 -9.78 -20.79
CA SER A 275 11.74 -9.09 -19.83
C SER A 275 10.58 -8.30 -20.47
N VAL A 276 10.58 -8.13 -21.79
CA VAL A 276 9.55 -7.41 -22.54
C VAL A 276 8.63 -8.36 -23.30
N ASP A 277 9.18 -9.42 -23.92
CA ASP A 277 8.47 -10.25 -24.86
C ASP A 277 8.16 -11.67 -24.36
N THR A 278 8.66 -12.04 -23.15
CA THR A 278 8.22 -13.25 -22.47
C THR A 278 7.09 -12.90 -21.50
N ILE A 279 5.86 -13.24 -21.87
CA ILE A 279 4.66 -12.75 -21.18
C ILE A 279 3.85 -13.93 -20.62
N LEU A 280 3.67 -13.98 -19.30
CA LEU A 280 2.68 -14.81 -18.64
C LEU A 280 1.38 -14.00 -18.51
N ASP A 281 0.36 -14.38 -19.23
CA ASP A 281 -0.89 -13.62 -19.39
C ASP A 281 -2.06 -14.35 -18.75
N ILE A 282 -2.54 -13.85 -17.59
CA ILE A 282 -3.70 -14.39 -16.87
C ILE A 282 -4.99 -13.57 -17.11
N THR A 283 -5.04 -12.78 -18.16
CA THR A 283 -6.20 -11.91 -18.46
C THR A 283 -7.52 -12.68 -18.49
N ASP A 284 -7.54 -13.88 -19.07
CA ASP A 284 -8.73 -14.74 -19.14
C ASP A 284 -8.77 -15.80 -18.01
N GLY A 285 -7.86 -15.71 -17.05
CA GLY A 285 -7.69 -16.67 -15.97
C GLY A 285 -7.90 -16.11 -14.56
N GLN A 286 -7.50 -16.88 -13.56
CA GLN A 286 -7.55 -16.46 -12.15
C GLN A 286 -6.40 -17.07 -11.35
N GLY A 287 -6.09 -16.44 -10.21
CA GLY A 287 -5.01 -16.81 -9.29
C GLY A 287 -3.76 -15.96 -9.50
N ALA A 288 -2.66 -16.32 -8.87
CA ALA A 288 -1.37 -15.68 -9.11
C ALA A 288 -0.73 -16.23 -10.38
N CYS A 289 -0.16 -15.36 -11.23
CA CYS A 289 0.62 -15.84 -12.39
C CYS A 289 1.67 -16.86 -11.94
N LEU A 290 2.36 -16.59 -10.82
CA LEU A 290 3.31 -17.47 -10.16
C LEU A 290 3.00 -17.55 -8.66
N ALA A 291 2.74 -18.73 -8.15
CA ALA A 291 2.64 -19.01 -6.71
C ALA A 291 3.84 -19.87 -6.28
N LEU A 292 4.71 -19.30 -5.46
CA LEU A 292 5.87 -19.99 -4.88
C LEU A 292 5.47 -20.53 -3.50
N ASP A 293 5.64 -21.82 -3.28
CA ASP A 293 5.16 -22.46 -2.07
C ASP A 293 6.14 -23.56 -1.59
N HIS A 294 6.60 -23.42 -0.34
CA HIS A 294 7.52 -24.38 0.31
C HIS A 294 8.85 -24.60 -0.47
N GLY A 295 9.43 -23.53 -1.01
CA GLY A 295 10.72 -23.54 -1.68
C GLY A 295 11.88 -23.21 -0.73
N THR A 296 13.12 -23.55 -1.11
CA THR A 296 14.31 -23.11 -0.40
C THR A 296 14.98 -21.90 -1.05
N GLU A 297 15.15 -21.93 -2.38
CA GLU A 297 15.77 -20.82 -3.11
C GLU A 297 15.17 -20.72 -4.51
N VAL A 298 14.37 -19.67 -4.74
CA VAL A 298 13.69 -19.49 -6.02
C VAL A 298 14.07 -18.15 -6.62
N THR A 299 14.62 -18.19 -7.83
CA THR A 299 14.87 -16.99 -8.63
C THR A 299 13.90 -16.94 -9.81
N VAL A 300 13.21 -15.81 -9.99
CA VAL A 300 12.36 -15.51 -11.14
C VAL A 300 12.92 -14.29 -11.84
N ARG A 301 13.21 -14.39 -13.14
CA ARG A 301 13.81 -13.25 -13.84
C ARG A 301 13.38 -13.12 -15.30
N ASN A 302 13.49 -11.86 -15.81
CA ASN A 302 13.36 -11.51 -17.22
C ASN A 302 12.01 -11.91 -17.85
N LEU A 303 10.88 -11.55 -17.24
CA LEU A 303 9.55 -11.82 -17.81
C LEU A 303 8.49 -10.79 -17.40
N GLN A 304 7.37 -10.79 -18.10
CA GLN A 304 6.19 -10.01 -17.75
C GLN A 304 5.08 -10.88 -17.16
N LEU A 305 4.34 -10.30 -16.21
CA LEU A 305 3.12 -10.83 -15.62
C LEU A 305 1.98 -9.88 -15.99
N VAL A 306 0.95 -10.36 -16.66
CA VAL A 306 -0.15 -9.53 -17.17
C VAL A 306 -1.48 -10.02 -16.64
N GLY A 307 -2.20 -9.15 -15.93
CA GLY A 307 -3.54 -9.39 -15.40
C GLY A 307 -4.64 -8.66 -16.18
N HIS A 308 -5.83 -8.53 -15.57
CA HIS A 308 -7.04 -8.07 -16.25
C HIS A 308 -7.71 -6.83 -15.66
N THR A 309 -7.19 -6.27 -14.56
CA THR A 309 -7.84 -5.12 -13.88
C THR A 309 -6.82 -4.05 -13.56
N GLY A 310 -6.92 -2.92 -14.24
CA GLY A 310 -6.07 -1.76 -14.00
C GLY A 310 -6.61 -0.82 -12.93
N LEU A 311 -5.85 0.23 -12.63
CA LEU A 311 -6.17 1.26 -11.65
C LEU A 311 -7.49 1.98 -11.96
N ALA A 312 -7.76 2.29 -13.23
CA ALA A 312 -8.99 2.96 -13.65
C ALA A 312 -10.24 2.09 -13.42
N GLU A 313 -10.07 0.77 -13.36
CA GLU A 313 -11.15 -0.18 -13.11
C GLU A 313 -11.30 -0.52 -11.62
N GLN A 314 -10.44 0.02 -10.76
CA GLN A 314 -10.48 -0.23 -9.33
C GLN A 314 -11.82 0.23 -8.74
N PRO A 315 -12.65 -0.68 -8.22
CA PRO A 315 -13.76 -0.29 -7.38
C PRO A 315 -13.20 0.23 -6.05
N GLY A 316 -13.78 1.26 -5.51
CA GLY A 316 -13.42 1.73 -4.18
C GLY A 316 -13.66 0.68 -3.10
N ALA A 317 -13.17 0.94 -1.90
CA ALA A 317 -13.65 0.21 -0.73
C ALA A 317 -15.14 0.51 -0.53
N PHE A 318 -15.93 -0.50 -0.21
CA PHE A 318 -17.31 -0.31 0.23
C PHE A 318 -17.50 -0.86 1.64
N LYS A 319 -18.48 -0.33 2.33
CA LYS A 319 -18.90 -0.85 3.64
C LYS A 319 -20.19 -1.63 3.47
N THR A 320 -20.23 -2.80 4.09
CA THR A 320 -21.48 -3.55 4.24
C THR A 320 -22.44 -2.82 5.19
N SER A 321 -23.68 -3.22 5.21
CA SER A 321 -24.70 -2.67 6.15
C SER A 321 -24.31 -2.89 7.62
N SER A 322 -23.49 -3.88 7.93
CA SER A 322 -22.92 -4.11 9.26
C SER A 322 -21.63 -3.32 9.55
N GLY A 323 -21.18 -2.47 8.61
CA GLY A 323 -19.95 -1.67 8.74
C GLY A 323 -18.67 -2.40 8.37
N PHE A 324 -18.72 -3.66 7.94
CA PHE A 324 -17.56 -4.39 7.43
C PHE A 324 -17.05 -3.73 6.15
N SER A 325 -15.76 -3.43 6.10
CA SER A 325 -15.12 -2.84 4.92
C SER A 325 -14.53 -3.93 4.03
N PHE A 326 -14.73 -3.81 2.73
CA PHE A 326 -14.27 -4.77 1.75
C PHE A 326 -13.72 -4.10 0.49
N TRP A 327 -12.63 -4.64 -0.05
CA TRP A 327 -12.04 -4.19 -1.30
C TRP A 327 -12.44 -5.12 -2.43
N ALA A 328 -13.39 -4.69 -3.24
CA ALA A 328 -14.01 -5.53 -4.25
C ALA A 328 -13.06 -5.99 -5.37
N CYS A 329 -11.95 -5.29 -5.61
CA CYS A 329 -10.97 -5.68 -6.62
C CYS A 329 -10.33 -7.05 -6.34
N THR A 330 -10.21 -7.46 -5.07
CA THR A 330 -9.64 -8.75 -4.68
C THR A 330 -10.50 -9.94 -5.15
N LEU A 331 -11.79 -9.71 -5.41
CA LEU A 331 -12.71 -10.75 -5.87
C LEU A 331 -12.36 -11.30 -7.25
N LYS A 332 -11.69 -10.53 -8.08
CA LYS A 332 -11.21 -11.01 -9.37
C LYS A 332 -10.02 -11.96 -9.26
N SER A 333 -9.41 -12.09 -8.08
CA SER A 333 -8.34 -13.04 -7.76
C SER A 333 -7.26 -13.13 -8.85
N CYS A 334 -6.63 -11.99 -9.15
CA CYS A 334 -5.55 -11.92 -10.12
C CYS A 334 -4.37 -11.19 -9.50
N SER A 335 -3.33 -11.94 -9.17
CA SER A 335 -2.07 -11.43 -8.62
C SER A 335 -0.90 -11.73 -9.57
N GLY A 336 0.18 -10.96 -9.47
CA GLY A 336 1.39 -11.23 -10.23
C GLY A 336 2.14 -12.43 -9.66
N ALA A 337 2.71 -12.28 -8.47
CA ALA A 337 3.38 -13.36 -7.75
C ALA A 337 2.94 -13.42 -6.29
N SER A 338 2.75 -14.64 -5.79
CA SER A 338 2.43 -14.94 -4.39
C SER A 338 3.53 -15.83 -3.82
N ILE A 339 4.14 -15.42 -2.71
CA ILE A 339 5.27 -16.10 -2.09
C ILE A 339 4.83 -16.59 -0.72
N ASN A 340 4.82 -17.90 -0.53
CA ASN A 340 4.42 -18.54 0.70
C ASN A 340 5.47 -19.57 1.12
N ALA A 341 5.85 -19.58 2.38
CA ALA A 341 6.75 -20.57 2.97
C ALA A 341 8.04 -20.87 2.14
N THR A 342 8.50 -19.91 1.33
CA THR A 342 9.70 -20.04 0.50
C THR A 342 10.85 -19.27 1.14
N GLU A 343 11.93 -19.95 1.53
CA GLU A 343 12.96 -19.37 2.39
C GLU A 343 13.63 -18.15 1.78
N ARG A 344 14.14 -18.26 0.55
CA ARG A 344 14.82 -17.16 -0.17
C ARG A 344 14.24 -17.02 -1.56
N VAL A 345 13.84 -15.79 -1.89
CA VAL A 345 13.24 -15.47 -3.18
C VAL A 345 13.91 -14.25 -3.78
N LEU A 346 14.25 -14.34 -5.06
CA LEU A 346 14.69 -13.22 -5.87
C LEU A 346 13.78 -13.07 -7.09
N PHE A 347 13.13 -11.91 -7.21
CA PHE A 347 12.56 -11.43 -8.47
C PHE A 347 13.50 -10.39 -9.06
N GLU A 348 13.98 -10.63 -10.28
CA GLU A 348 14.90 -9.73 -10.95
C GLU A 348 14.38 -9.38 -12.36
N ASN A 349 14.20 -8.08 -12.62
CA ASN A 349 13.77 -7.61 -13.94
C ASN A 349 12.43 -8.27 -14.39
N VAL A 350 11.47 -8.33 -13.45
CA VAL A 350 10.11 -8.85 -13.65
C VAL A 350 9.12 -7.69 -13.66
N HIS A 351 8.26 -7.64 -14.67
CA HIS A 351 7.33 -6.54 -14.88
C HIS A 351 5.90 -7.01 -14.72
N ALA A 352 5.18 -6.51 -13.70
CA ALA A 352 3.78 -6.83 -13.45
C ALA A 352 2.87 -5.68 -13.87
N ARG A 353 1.76 -6.00 -14.54
CA ARG A 353 0.78 -4.99 -14.95
C ARG A 353 -0.66 -5.48 -14.90
N ARG A 354 -1.59 -4.55 -14.61
CA ARG A 354 -3.05 -4.77 -14.60
C ARG A 354 -3.48 -5.91 -13.67
N MET A 355 -2.86 -5.99 -12.50
CA MET A 355 -3.27 -6.96 -11.47
C MET A 355 -4.47 -6.42 -10.69
N ALA A 356 -5.47 -7.27 -10.47
CA ALA A 356 -6.65 -6.92 -9.70
C ALA A 356 -6.39 -6.89 -8.20
N SER A 357 -5.48 -7.74 -7.75
CA SER A 357 -4.97 -7.82 -6.38
C SER A 357 -3.52 -7.33 -6.35
N GLU A 358 -2.68 -7.85 -5.48
CA GLU A 358 -1.29 -7.47 -5.35
C GLU A 358 -0.46 -7.89 -6.57
N CYS A 359 0.49 -7.06 -6.98
CA CYS A 359 1.45 -7.48 -7.99
C CYS A 359 2.47 -8.47 -7.44
N PHE A 360 3.03 -8.16 -6.27
CA PHE A 360 3.96 -9.04 -5.57
C PHE A 360 3.56 -9.10 -4.09
N ILE A 361 3.28 -10.29 -3.58
CA ILE A 361 2.90 -10.49 -2.19
C ILE A 361 3.76 -11.58 -1.55
N SER A 362 4.34 -11.29 -0.37
CA SER A 362 5.04 -12.26 0.46
C SER A 362 4.32 -12.45 1.80
N TYR A 363 4.20 -13.71 2.23
CA TYR A 363 3.56 -14.08 3.47
C TYR A 363 4.58 -14.49 4.53
N GLY A 364 4.40 -13.96 5.72
CA GLY A 364 5.21 -14.28 6.90
C GLY A 364 4.72 -15.49 7.69
N PRO A 365 5.34 -15.70 8.87
CA PRO A 365 5.06 -16.87 9.72
C PRO A 365 3.63 -16.89 10.28
N TYR A 366 2.97 -15.76 10.34
CA TYR A 366 1.65 -15.64 10.96
C TYR A 366 0.51 -15.63 9.94
N ARG A 367 0.71 -16.29 8.82
CA ARG A 367 -0.35 -16.44 7.83
C ARG A 367 -1.64 -16.90 8.47
N ARG A 368 -2.75 -16.26 8.12
CA ARG A 368 -4.08 -16.55 8.65
C ARG A 368 -4.43 -18.04 8.54
N GLY A 369 -4.92 -18.63 9.65
CA GLY A 369 -5.30 -20.04 9.73
C GLY A 369 -4.17 -21.02 9.91
N ALA A 370 -2.92 -20.58 10.07
CA ALA A 370 -1.83 -21.45 10.49
C ALA A 370 -1.83 -21.55 12.03
N GLU A 371 -1.92 -22.75 12.56
CA GLU A 371 -1.90 -22.98 14.02
C GLU A 371 -0.51 -22.71 14.63
N GLU A 372 0.56 -22.86 13.84
CA GLU A 372 1.93 -22.51 14.20
C GLU A 372 2.77 -22.10 12.98
N PRO A 373 3.70 -21.15 13.13
CA PRO A 373 4.58 -20.70 12.05
C PRO A 373 5.72 -21.70 11.81
N LYS A 374 5.46 -22.82 11.15
CA LYS A 374 6.49 -23.83 10.88
C LYS A 374 7.38 -23.49 9.69
N HIS A 375 6.80 -22.85 8.68
CA HIS A 375 7.51 -22.47 7.45
C HIS A 375 7.04 -21.08 7.01
N TYR A 376 7.95 -20.19 6.72
CA TYR A 376 7.66 -18.84 6.25
C TYR A 376 8.74 -18.32 5.31
N THR A 377 8.43 -17.24 4.61
CA THR A 377 9.36 -16.55 3.74
C THR A 377 10.37 -15.78 4.58
N LYS A 378 11.63 -16.22 4.57
CA LYS A 378 12.71 -15.63 5.37
C LYS A 378 13.37 -14.47 4.68
N SER A 379 13.33 -14.39 3.35
CA SER A 379 13.88 -13.30 2.57
C SER A 379 13.21 -13.21 1.21
N ALA A 380 12.73 -12.02 0.85
CA ALA A 380 12.19 -11.72 -0.47
C ALA A 380 12.86 -10.46 -1.02
N THR A 381 13.50 -10.58 -2.18
CA THR A 381 14.14 -9.45 -2.85
C THR A 381 13.50 -9.23 -4.22
N PHE A 382 13.08 -7.99 -4.47
CA PHE A 382 12.58 -7.50 -5.75
C PHE A 382 13.59 -6.49 -6.29
N LEU A 383 14.30 -6.88 -7.35
CA LEU A 383 15.39 -6.09 -7.93
C LEU A 383 15.07 -5.68 -9.35
N ARG A 384 15.09 -4.38 -9.65
CA ARG A 384 14.79 -3.83 -10.97
C ARG A 384 13.43 -4.30 -11.55
N CYS A 385 12.49 -4.58 -10.69
CA CYS A 385 11.13 -4.93 -11.07
C CYS A 385 10.30 -3.69 -11.40
N SER A 386 9.20 -3.87 -12.13
CA SER A 386 8.25 -2.78 -12.30
C SER A 386 6.81 -3.22 -12.10
N VAL A 387 6.01 -2.27 -11.63
CA VAL A 387 4.56 -2.39 -11.52
C VAL A 387 3.93 -1.25 -12.29
N THR A 388 2.96 -1.58 -13.14
CA THR A 388 2.26 -0.58 -13.94
C THR A 388 0.75 -0.86 -13.91
N ASP A 389 -0.04 0.18 -13.65
CA ASP A 389 -1.51 0.15 -13.74
C ASP A 389 -2.12 -1.01 -12.91
N CYS A 390 -1.83 -1.04 -11.62
CA CYS A 390 -2.29 -2.07 -10.68
C CYS A 390 -3.50 -1.57 -9.88
N ALA A 391 -4.51 -2.40 -9.68
CA ALA A 391 -5.70 -2.02 -8.93
C ALA A 391 -5.49 -2.01 -7.41
N ALA A 392 -4.59 -2.83 -6.88
CA ALA A 392 -4.29 -2.93 -5.44
C ALA A 392 -2.83 -2.55 -5.12
N ASN A 393 -2.10 -3.36 -4.34
CA ASN A 393 -0.74 -3.07 -3.93
C ASN A 393 0.29 -3.43 -5.02
N ALA A 394 1.30 -2.58 -5.18
CA ALA A 394 2.43 -2.95 -6.03
C ALA A 394 3.28 -4.04 -5.37
N PHE A 395 3.70 -3.81 -4.16
CA PHE A 395 4.41 -4.79 -3.32
C PHE A 395 3.72 -4.89 -1.97
N ASN A 396 3.54 -6.11 -1.50
CA ASN A 396 2.95 -6.38 -0.20
C ASN A 396 3.81 -7.39 0.58
N ASN A 397 4.06 -7.06 1.83
CA ASN A 397 4.72 -7.91 2.79
C ASN A 397 3.77 -8.06 3.98
N CYS A 398 3.04 -9.16 4.05
CA CYS A 398 2.03 -9.37 5.08
C CYS A 398 2.38 -10.52 6.03
N ASP A 399 1.57 -10.64 7.10
CA ASP A 399 1.67 -11.70 8.09
C ASP A 399 3.06 -11.78 8.73
N PHE A 400 3.72 -10.62 8.95
CA PHE A 400 5.02 -10.51 9.56
C PHE A 400 6.18 -11.13 8.76
N ALA A 401 6.18 -10.99 7.44
CA ALA A 401 7.30 -11.43 6.62
C ALA A 401 8.57 -10.63 6.94
N GLU A 402 9.72 -11.31 6.95
CA GLU A 402 11.00 -10.72 7.32
C GLU A 402 11.87 -10.44 6.10
N ASN A 403 12.82 -9.52 6.27
CA ASN A 403 13.92 -9.27 5.34
C ASN A 403 13.44 -9.07 3.88
N THR A 404 12.42 -8.22 3.73
CA THR A 404 11.89 -7.87 2.42
C THR A 404 12.63 -6.66 1.85
N SER A 405 13.10 -6.78 0.60
CA SER A 405 13.83 -5.72 -0.09
C SER A 405 13.20 -5.40 -1.44
N VAL A 406 12.86 -4.12 -1.66
CA VAL A 406 12.38 -3.57 -2.94
C VAL A 406 13.44 -2.57 -3.41
N LEU A 407 14.21 -2.95 -4.43
CA LEU A 407 15.43 -2.26 -4.81
C LEU A 407 15.40 -1.85 -6.28
N HIS A 408 15.59 -0.55 -6.55
CA HIS A 408 15.68 0.00 -7.91
C HIS A 408 14.49 -0.35 -8.80
N CYS A 409 13.30 -0.43 -8.19
CA CYS A 409 12.06 -0.76 -8.87
C CYS A 409 11.34 0.50 -9.37
N ARG A 410 10.45 0.32 -10.36
CA ARG A 410 9.56 1.37 -10.87
C ARG A 410 8.11 1.03 -10.55
N ILE A 411 7.39 1.94 -9.91
CA ILE A 411 5.97 1.81 -9.60
C ILE A 411 5.24 2.97 -10.28
N ASP A 412 4.31 2.66 -11.19
CA ASP A 412 3.54 3.62 -11.97
C ASP A 412 2.06 3.20 -12.00
N GLY A 413 1.30 3.66 -11.02
CA GLY A 413 -0.10 3.29 -10.84
C GLY A 413 -0.29 2.09 -9.91
N ALA A 414 -0.48 2.36 -8.62
CA ALA A 414 -0.91 1.39 -7.61
C ALA A 414 -2.08 1.96 -6.80
N GLY A 415 -3.18 1.21 -6.78
CA GLY A 415 -4.44 1.71 -6.22
C GLY A 415 -4.46 1.83 -4.72
N TRP A 416 -3.77 0.96 -3.99
CA TRP A 416 -3.70 1.01 -2.52
C TRP A 416 -2.35 1.51 -2.05
N HIS A 417 -1.31 0.71 -2.14
CA HIS A 417 0.01 1.05 -1.66
C HIS A 417 1.06 0.81 -2.76
N ALA A 418 2.06 1.69 -2.82
CA ALA A 418 3.29 1.40 -3.51
C ALA A 418 4.02 0.23 -2.83
N TYR A 419 4.03 0.25 -1.50
CA TYR A 419 4.51 -0.84 -0.66
C TYR A 419 3.70 -0.87 0.64
N GLU A 420 3.24 -2.06 1.05
CA GLU A 420 2.57 -2.30 2.32
C GLU A 420 3.39 -3.33 3.11
N GLY A 421 3.90 -2.95 4.28
CA GLY A 421 4.81 -3.78 5.03
C GLY A 421 4.46 -3.93 6.50
N SER A 422 4.13 -5.16 6.92
CA SER A 422 3.82 -5.55 8.29
C SER A 422 4.88 -6.47 8.91
N GLY A 423 6.15 -6.23 8.65
CA GLY A 423 7.22 -7.09 9.12
C GLY A 423 8.43 -6.32 9.64
N ARG A 424 9.58 -6.96 9.62
CA ARG A 424 10.85 -6.38 10.06
C ARG A 424 11.96 -6.56 9.01
N PHE A 425 13.03 -5.77 9.15
CA PHE A 425 14.16 -5.75 8.22
C PHE A 425 13.74 -5.39 6.79
N ILE A 426 12.94 -4.33 6.67
CA ILE A 426 12.39 -3.85 5.41
C ILE A 426 13.38 -2.87 4.74
N ARG A 427 13.59 -3.03 3.43
CA ARG A 427 14.39 -2.10 2.62
C ARG A 427 13.60 -1.69 1.38
N PHE A 428 13.31 -0.40 1.29
CA PHE A 428 12.70 0.22 0.11
C PHE A 428 13.64 1.30 -0.40
N ILE A 429 14.51 0.94 -1.37
CA ILE A 429 15.69 1.75 -1.71
C ILE A 429 15.84 1.96 -3.22
N GLY A 430 16.08 3.21 -3.62
CA GLY A 430 16.42 3.57 -5.01
C GLY A 430 15.25 3.42 -5.98
N ASN A 431 14.00 3.46 -5.50
CA ASN A 431 12.82 3.23 -6.31
C ASN A 431 12.27 4.53 -6.89
N TYR A 432 11.59 4.43 -8.03
CA TYR A 432 10.79 5.50 -8.60
C TYR A 432 9.29 5.19 -8.44
N VAL A 433 8.55 6.10 -7.83
CA VAL A 433 7.13 5.93 -7.47
C VAL A 433 6.31 7.11 -8.01
N ARG A 434 5.26 6.82 -8.77
CA ARG A 434 4.26 7.82 -9.16
C ARG A 434 2.87 7.21 -9.24
N ASN A 435 1.85 8.03 -9.15
CA ASN A 435 0.44 7.63 -9.25
C ASN A 435 0.11 6.42 -8.35
N ALA A 436 0.61 6.42 -7.13
CA ALA A 436 0.50 5.30 -6.21
C ALA A 436 0.05 5.76 -4.82
N GLY A 437 -0.57 4.87 -4.06
CA GLY A 437 -0.77 5.02 -2.63
C GLY A 437 0.56 5.01 -1.88
N PRO A 438 0.55 5.06 -0.54
CA PRO A 438 1.77 5.24 0.25
C PRO A 438 2.72 4.03 0.20
N VAL A 439 3.97 4.30 0.54
CA VAL A 439 4.89 3.31 1.11
C VAL A 439 4.56 3.25 2.60
N THR A 440 3.87 2.22 3.03
CA THR A 440 3.44 2.05 4.43
C THR A 440 4.34 1.06 5.15
N ILE A 441 4.92 1.49 6.26
CA ILE A 441 5.70 0.65 7.17
C ILE A 441 4.91 0.52 8.47
N GLY A 442 4.58 -0.71 8.85
CA GLY A 442 3.87 -1.01 10.08
C GLY A 442 2.39 -1.37 9.91
N ASP A 443 1.95 -1.71 8.70
CA ASP A 443 0.60 -2.27 8.55
C ASP A 443 0.50 -3.60 9.27
N ILE A 444 -0.47 -3.70 10.19
CA ILE A 444 -0.70 -4.90 10.98
C ILE A 444 -1.92 -5.62 10.41
N PRO A 445 -1.84 -6.93 10.16
CA PRO A 445 -3.00 -7.72 9.76
C PRO A 445 -4.11 -7.58 10.79
N HIS A 446 -5.25 -7.05 10.38
CA HIS A 446 -6.39 -6.72 11.25
C HIS A 446 -7.04 -7.92 11.97
N THR A 447 -6.47 -9.10 11.94
CA THR A 447 -7.18 -10.34 12.22
C THR A 447 -6.45 -11.36 13.07
N LEU A 448 -5.30 -11.01 13.65
CA LEU A 448 -4.59 -11.95 14.52
C LEU A 448 -5.01 -11.77 15.98
N PRO A 449 -5.61 -12.78 16.62
CA PRO A 449 -5.97 -12.71 18.04
C PRO A 449 -4.77 -12.79 19.00
N ARG A 450 -3.52 -12.93 18.47
CA ARG A 450 -2.28 -13.07 19.26
C ARG A 450 -1.27 -11.97 18.95
N LEU A 451 -1.74 -10.72 18.95
CA LEU A 451 -0.89 -9.56 18.67
C LEU A 451 0.20 -9.31 19.73
N ASP A 452 0.10 -9.92 20.90
CA ASP A 452 1.09 -9.77 21.97
C ASP A 452 2.49 -10.23 21.55
N HIS A 453 2.59 -11.22 20.67
CA HIS A 453 3.87 -11.70 20.15
C HIS A 453 4.55 -10.76 19.14
N TYR A 454 3.79 -9.88 18.45
CA TYR A 454 4.37 -8.95 17.49
C TYR A 454 5.27 -7.91 18.15
N HIS A 455 4.98 -7.53 19.40
CA HIS A 455 5.75 -6.55 20.15
C HIS A 455 7.08 -7.09 20.62
N ASP A 456 7.11 -8.35 21.06
CA ASP A 456 8.33 -9.02 21.47
C ASP A 456 9.30 -9.22 20.29
N LEU A 457 8.77 -9.26 19.06
CA LEU A 457 9.54 -9.44 17.84
C LEU A 457 10.03 -8.13 17.22
N GLY A 458 9.45 -6.96 17.60
CA GLY A 458 9.78 -5.65 17.05
C GLY A 458 9.34 -5.49 15.59
N ILE A 459 8.31 -4.66 15.36
CA ILE A 459 7.87 -4.28 14.01
C ILE A 459 8.75 -3.12 13.53
N GLY A 460 9.17 -3.14 12.27
CA GLY A 460 9.93 -2.06 11.65
C GLY A 460 11.34 -2.47 11.27
N GLN A 461 12.37 -1.92 11.92
CA GLN A 461 13.76 -1.99 11.46
C GLN A 461 13.81 -1.74 9.94
N ALA A 462 13.20 -0.63 9.50
CA ALA A 462 12.97 -0.35 8.10
C ALA A 462 13.83 0.81 7.60
N ILE A 463 14.27 0.71 6.35
CA ILE A 463 15.01 1.75 5.65
C ILE A 463 14.25 2.10 4.36
N VAL A 464 13.81 3.36 4.25
CA VAL A 464 13.18 3.95 3.06
C VAL A 464 14.06 5.09 2.60
N ARG A 465 14.90 4.87 1.59
CA ARG A 465 15.87 5.90 1.18
C ARG A 465 16.17 5.93 -0.29
N ASP A 466 16.70 7.07 -0.72
CA ASP A 466 17.19 7.28 -2.09
C ASP A 466 16.11 7.06 -3.16
N ASN A 467 14.82 7.24 -2.79
CA ASN A 467 13.69 7.06 -3.68
C ASN A 467 13.24 8.39 -4.30
N VAL A 468 12.64 8.31 -5.48
CA VAL A 468 11.97 9.43 -6.13
C VAL A 468 10.46 9.20 -6.09
N PHE A 469 9.74 10.15 -5.50
CA PHE A 469 8.28 10.20 -5.47
C PHE A 469 7.79 11.36 -6.33
N GLU A 470 7.12 11.08 -7.44
CA GLU A 470 6.57 12.10 -8.33
C GLU A 470 5.10 12.37 -8.04
N GLY A 471 4.75 13.63 -7.85
CA GLY A 471 3.40 14.10 -7.47
C GLY A 471 2.39 14.07 -8.61
N ILE A 472 2.32 13.00 -9.39
CA ILE A 472 1.36 12.79 -10.48
C ILE A 472 0.33 11.76 -10.04
N GLY A 473 -0.97 12.10 -10.19
CA GLY A 473 -2.06 11.20 -9.82
C GLY A 473 -2.20 11.04 -8.29
N ARG A 474 -2.20 9.82 -7.81
CA ARG A 474 -2.21 9.53 -6.36
C ARG A 474 -0.85 9.83 -5.74
N CYS A 475 -0.84 10.51 -4.61
CA CYS A 475 0.38 10.92 -3.89
C CYS A 475 0.30 10.43 -2.44
N GLY A 476 0.64 9.16 -2.21
CA GLY A 476 0.54 8.54 -0.87
C GLY A 476 1.72 8.83 0.06
N GLY A 477 2.91 9.13 -0.49
CA GLY A 477 4.13 9.40 0.28
C GLY A 477 4.66 8.20 1.07
N VAL A 478 5.33 8.49 2.19
CA VAL A 478 5.83 7.48 3.13
C VAL A 478 5.05 7.59 4.44
N THR A 479 4.48 6.50 4.90
CA THR A 479 3.73 6.43 6.17
C THR A 479 4.35 5.38 7.09
N VAL A 480 4.74 5.79 8.29
CA VAL A 480 5.18 4.92 9.39
C VAL A 480 4.08 4.91 10.44
N ILE A 481 3.54 3.74 10.76
CA ILE A 481 2.31 3.63 11.55
C ILE A 481 2.27 2.33 12.38
N TYR A 482 1.34 2.23 13.33
CA TYR A 482 0.97 1.02 14.07
C TYR A 482 2.07 0.39 14.93
N GLY A 483 2.69 1.19 15.78
CA GLY A 483 3.67 0.69 16.74
C GLY A 483 5.03 0.33 16.12
N THR A 484 5.31 0.87 14.95
CA THR A 484 6.56 0.63 14.22
C THR A 484 7.73 1.40 14.84
N ALA A 485 8.84 0.74 15.02
CA ALA A 485 10.05 1.32 15.60
C ALA A 485 11.30 1.11 14.75
N GLN A 486 12.34 1.94 15.02
CA GLN A 486 13.65 1.85 14.34
C GLN A 486 13.55 2.02 12.81
N VAL A 487 12.91 3.10 12.38
CA VAL A 487 12.70 3.41 10.97
C VAL A 487 13.56 4.60 10.54
N VAL A 488 14.20 4.46 9.40
CA VAL A 488 14.95 5.53 8.75
C VAL A 488 14.27 5.87 7.42
N VAL A 489 13.83 7.14 7.26
CA VAL A 489 13.33 7.69 6.00
C VAL A 489 14.28 8.80 5.57
N ALA A 490 15.17 8.51 4.60
CA ALA A 490 16.27 9.40 4.32
C ALA A 490 16.56 9.61 2.83
N ASN A 491 17.03 10.81 2.48
CA ASN A 491 17.51 11.14 1.14
C ASN A 491 16.51 10.89 0.02
N ASN A 492 15.20 10.96 0.32
CA ASN A 492 14.17 10.80 -0.69
C ASN A 492 13.88 12.14 -1.38
N LEU A 493 13.54 12.08 -2.66
CA LEU A 493 13.15 13.24 -3.47
C LEU A 493 11.65 13.16 -3.77
N PHE A 494 10.90 14.15 -3.28
CA PHE A 494 9.47 14.34 -3.60
C PHE A 494 9.33 15.50 -4.58
N ILE A 495 8.82 15.25 -5.78
CA ILE A 495 8.77 16.21 -6.88
C ILE A 495 7.32 16.63 -7.14
N ASN A 496 7.03 17.93 -7.08
CA ASN A 496 5.68 18.48 -7.33
C ASN A 496 4.59 17.77 -6.52
N TYR A 497 4.84 17.51 -5.25
CA TYR A 497 4.05 16.59 -4.45
C TYR A 497 2.71 17.20 -3.99
N ASN A 498 1.61 16.51 -4.24
CA ASN A 498 0.25 16.95 -3.91
C ASN A 498 -0.37 16.08 -2.81
N GLY A 499 0.21 16.11 -1.61
CA GLY A 499 -0.26 15.34 -0.47
C GLY A 499 0.69 15.47 0.71
N ASN A 500 0.61 14.56 1.67
CA ASN A 500 1.58 14.42 2.75
C ASN A 500 2.78 13.63 2.22
N ALA A 501 3.97 14.23 2.21
CA ALA A 501 5.14 13.54 1.71
C ALA A 501 5.64 12.47 2.69
N ILE A 502 5.77 12.81 3.98
CA ILE A 502 6.16 11.86 5.03
C ILE A 502 5.22 12.01 6.23
N HIS A 503 4.74 10.89 6.75
CA HIS A 503 3.89 10.82 7.92
C HIS A 503 4.42 9.78 8.91
N ALA A 504 4.99 10.24 10.03
CA ALA A 504 5.34 9.40 11.17
C ALA A 504 4.19 9.45 12.19
N SER A 505 3.37 8.41 12.22
CA SER A 505 2.12 8.36 12.98
C SER A 505 2.28 7.63 14.31
N SER A 506 1.61 8.14 15.34
CA SER A 506 1.45 7.45 16.63
C SER A 506 0.26 6.49 16.65
N ALA A 507 -0.51 6.39 15.54
CA ALA A 507 -1.71 5.56 15.52
C ALA A 507 -1.38 4.09 15.79
N THR A 508 -2.17 3.46 16.64
CA THR A 508 -2.14 2.03 16.94
C THR A 508 -3.52 1.42 16.68
N VAL A 509 -3.58 0.21 16.17
CA VAL A 509 -4.87 -0.44 15.88
C VAL A 509 -5.30 -1.37 17.01
N HIS A 510 -4.40 -2.14 17.57
CA HIS A 510 -4.74 -3.19 18.52
C HIS A 510 -3.90 -3.21 19.78
N ASN A 511 -2.79 -2.51 19.80
CA ASN A 511 -1.88 -2.53 20.92
C ASN A 511 -1.45 -1.14 21.31
N ASN A 512 -1.21 -1.02 22.56
CA ASN A 512 -0.83 0.19 23.25
C ASN A 512 0.61 0.65 22.99
N TYR A 513 1.26 0.18 21.93
CA TYR A 513 2.63 0.55 21.59
C TYR A 513 2.64 1.65 20.52
N PRO A 514 3.07 2.85 20.88
CA PRO A 514 3.23 3.92 19.93
C PRO A 514 4.40 3.66 18.97
N SER A 515 4.30 4.15 17.75
CA SER A 515 5.47 4.23 16.87
C SER A 515 6.53 5.16 17.46
N GLY A 516 7.80 4.84 17.32
CA GLY A 516 8.89 5.64 17.84
C GLY A 516 10.26 5.25 17.28
N HIS A 517 11.31 5.97 17.76
CA HIS A 517 12.69 5.79 17.30
C HIS A 517 12.80 5.91 15.77
N ILE A 518 12.22 7.01 15.24
CA ILE A 518 12.15 7.28 13.80
C ILE A 518 13.13 8.39 13.45
N THR A 519 13.89 8.20 12.37
CA THR A 519 14.75 9.23 11.80
C THR A 519 14.25 9.64 10.42
N LEU A 520 14.00 10.95 10.24
CA LEU A 520 13.55 11.56 8.99
C LEU A 520 14.61 12.58 8.57
N SER A 521 15.47 12.24 7.61
CA SER A 521 16.64 13.07 7.33
C SER A 521 17.02 13.20 5.86
N GLY A 522 17.56 14.36 5.49
CA GLY A 522 18.12 14.60 4.16
C GLY A 522 17.10 14.53 3.02
N ASN A 523 15.80 14.56 3.30
CA ASN A 523 14.77 14.49 2.26
C ASN A 523 14.59 15.85 1.59
N ILE A 524 14.41 15.85 0.27
CA ILE A 524 14.07 17.04 -0.52
C ILE A 524 12.60 16.94 -0.92
N ILE A 525 11.80 17.87 -0.43
CA ILE A 525 10.33 17.83 -0.56
C ILE A 525 9.84 19.10 -1.26
N ASP A 526 9.56 18.98 -2.55
CA ASP A 526 8.94 20.03 -3.37
C ASP A 526 7.42 19.88 -3.35
N LEU A 527 6.76 20.78 -2.62
CA LEU A 527 5.30 20.82 -2.49
C LEU A 527 4.63 21.76 -3.51
N THR A 528 5.36 22.19 -4.53
CA THR A 528 4.82 22.97 -5.61
C THR A 528 3.81 22.14 -6.41
N HIS A 529 2.60 22.62 -6.55
CA HIS A 529 1.57 21.92 -7.32
C HIS A 529 0.90 22.90 -8.30
N SER A 530 0.79 22.48 -9.55
CA SER A 530 0.23 23.30 -10.64
C SER A 530 -1.20 22.91 -11.04
N GLY A 531 -1.86 22.02 -10.32
CA GLY A 531 -3.21 21.55 -10.64
C GLY A 531 -4.32 22.50 -10.18
N GLU A 532 -5.50 22.38 -10.78
CA GLU A 532 -6.64 23.30 -10.56
C GLU A 532 -7.17 23.31 -9.11
N LYS A 533 -7.00 22.26 -8.35
CA LYS A 533 -7.46 22.16 -6.94
C LYS A 533 -6.41 21.51 -6.05
N PRO A 534 -5.38 22.25 -5.65
CA PRO A 534 -4.41 21.70 -4.71
C PRO A 534 -5.07 21.39 -3.36
N ALA A 535 -4.89 20.19 -2.88
CA ALA A 535 -5.27 19.80 -1.51
C ALA A 535 -4.40 20.53 -0.47
N SER A 536 -4.73 20.43 0.80
CA SER A 536 -3.80 20.77 1.88
C SER A 536 -2.61 19.82 1.81
N ARG A 537 -1.39 20.34 1.81
CA ARG A 537 -0.14 19.60 1.64
C ARG A 537 0.75 19.78 2.85
N ILE A 538 1.37 18.70 3.28
CA ILE A 538 2.28 18.71 4.43
C ILE A 538 3.58 18.04 4.00
N GLY A 539 4.72 18.72 4.22
CA GLY A 539 6.02 18.15 3.95
C GLY A 539 6.29 16.95 4.85
N ILE A 540 6.40 17.20 6.14
CA ILE A 540 6.60 16.16 7.15
C ILE A 540 5.56 16.33 8.26
N ASN A 541 4.83 15.28 8.56
CA ASN A 541 3.86 15.22 9.66
C ASN A 541 4.34 14.22 10.72
N VAL A 542 4.58 14.70 11.95
CA VAL A 542 5.09 13.89 13.04
C VAL A 542 4.10 13.85 14.19
N SER A 543 3.59 12.67 14.51
CA SER A 543 2.86 12.39 15.74
C SER A 543 3.49 11.25 16.56
N ALA A 544 4.50 10.57 16.00
CA ALA A 544 5.26 9.53 16.68
C ALA A 544 6.26 10.16 17.66
N SER A 545 6.44 9.53 18.82
CA SER A 545 7.43 9.94 19.83
C SER A 545 8.85 9.49 19.46
N ASP A 546 9.86 9.98 20.18
CA ASP A 546 11.27 9.62 19.99
C ASP A 546 11.71 9.77 18.52
N THR A 547 11.29 10.89 17.88
CA THR A 547 11.52 11.13 16.46
C THR A 547 12.57 12.22 16.24
N LEU A 548 13.54 11.92 15.38
CA LEU A 548 14.58 12.84 14.93
C LEU A 548 14.24 13.32 13.51
N VAL A 549 14.17 14.64 13.30
CA VAL A 549 13.87 15.29 12.00
C VAL A 549 14.96 16.29 11.67
N HIS A 550 15.85 15.97 10.71
CA HIS A 550 16.96 16.86 10.45
C HIS A 550 17.43 16.87 8.99
N ASP A 551 18.13 17.94 8.61
CA ASP A 551 18.73 18.13 7.26
C ASP A 551 17.71 18.02 6.11
N ASN A 552 16.40 18.19 6.35
CA ASN A 552 15.40 18.14 5.30
C ASN A 552 15.23 19.51 4.62
N GLN A 553 14.96 19.50 3.32
CA GLN A 553 14.60 20.68 2.55
C GLN A 553 13.12 20.58 2.13
N ILE A 554 12.30 21.48 2.62
CA ILE A 554 10.84 21.49 2.36
C ILE A 554 10.47 22.84 1.76
N TYR A 555 9.91 22.86 0.57
CA TYR A 555 9.66 24.13 -0.08
C TYR A 555 8.50 24.12 -1.08
N VAL A 556 8.02 25.33 -1.38
CA VAL A 556 7.20 25.63 -2.55
C VAL A 556 8.03 26.54 -3.45
N ARG A 557 8.08 26.25 -4.75
CA ARG A 557 8.75 27.13 -5.74
C ARG A 557 7.88 28.38 -6.00
N GLY A 558 8.52 29.53 -6.02
CA GLY A 558 7.84 30.82 -6.28
C GLY A 558 7.21 31.41 -5.02
N ALA A 559 5.95 31.84 -5.11
CA ALA A 559 5.26 32.51 -4.00
C ALA A 559 4.86 31.54 -2.89
N CYS A 560 4.69 32.09 -1.69
CA CYS A 560 4.19 31.35 -0.53
C CYS A 560 2.78 30.78 -0.81
N ASP A 561 2.58 29.49 -0.55
CA ASP A 561 1.27 28.84 -0.69
C ASP A 561 0.61 28.63 0.68
N PRO A 562 -0.52 29.32 0.97
CA PRO A 562 -1.19 29.25 2.28
C PRO A 562 -1.75 27.87 2.63
N LYS A 563 -1.90 26.96 1.66
CA LYS A 563 -2.38 25.58 1.88
C LYS A 563 -1.28 24.60 2.25
N VAL A 564 -0.02 25.06 2.30
CA VAL A 564 1.14 24.20 2.57
C VAL A 564 1.62 24.39 4.00
N THR A 565 1.87 23.28 4.69
CA THR A 565 2.61 23.24 5.95
C THR A 565 3.93 22.52 5.72
N GLY A 566 5.05 23.15 6.05
CA GLY A 566 6.36 22.55 5.91
C GLY A 566 6.53 21.36 6.84
N LEU A 567 6.59 21.64 8.13
CA LEU A 567 6.71 20.64 9.17
C LEU A 567 5.54 20.77 10.16
N GLN A 568 4.76 19.73 10.31
CA GLN A 568 3.66 19.64 11.25
C GLN A 568 4.01 18.69 12.39
N LEU A 569 4.07 19.21 13.61
CA LEU A 569 4.27 18.45 14.83
C LEU A 569 2.91 18.28 15.52
N ARG A 570 2.57 17.07 15.91
CA ARG A 570 1.29 16.83 16.57
C ARG A 570 1.48 16.95 18.09
N ASP A 571 0.59 17.69 18.71
CA ASP A 571 0.51 17.73 20.17
C ASP A 571 0.33 16.30 20.71
N GLY A 572 1.14 15.92 21.70
CA GLY A 572 1.17 14.56 22.21
C GLY A 572 2.36 13.70 21.77
N ALA A 573 3.09 14.07 20.74
CA ALA A 573 4.39 13.45 20.46
C ALA A 573 5.40 13.83 21.55
N LEU A 574 6.19 12.87 22.03
CA LEU A 574 7.20 13.06 23.08
C LEU A 574 8.61 12.96 22.49
N ASN A 575 9.57 13.67 23.09
CA ASN A 575 11.00 13.55 22.78
C ASN A 575 11.31 13.81 21.29
N LEU A 576 10.82 14.94 20.75
CA LEU A 576 11.14 15.34 19.39
C LEU A 576 12.43 16.13 19.33
N ASN A 577 13.32 15.78 18.42
CA ASN A 577 14.48 16.58 18.08
C ASN A 577 14.40 17.01 16.60
N VAL A 578 14.26 18.33 16.36
CA VAL A 578 13.99 18.91 15.04
C VAL A 578 15.04 19.96 14.75
N HIS A 579 15.99 19.68 13.85
CA HIS A 579 17.11 20.60 13.63
C HIS A 579 17.66 20.59 12.20
N ASP A 580 18.37 21.64 11.85
CA ASP A 580 19.04 21.79 10.54
C ASP A 580 18.11 21.63 9.31
N ASN A 581 16.81 21.86 9.47
CA ASN A 581 15.86 21.80 8.37
C ASN A 581 15.74 23.15 7.66
N LEU A 582 15.61 23.13 6.33
CA LEU A 582 15.35 24.32 5.52
C LEU A 582 13.88 24.30 5.02
N ILE A 583 13.10 25.28 5.44
CA ILE A 583 11.66 25.39 5.10
C ILE A 583 11.42 26.72 4.37
N ARG A 584 10.86 26.65 3.14
CA ARG A 584 10.67 27.85 2.31
C ARG A 584 9.28 27.96 1.70
N ASN A 585 8.74 29.20 1.69
CA ASN A 585 7.52 29.59 0.96
C ASN A 585 6.28 28.72 1.29
N CYS A 586 6.21 28.18 2.48
CA CYS A 586 5.06 27.46 2.97
C CYS A 586 4.07 28.42 3.65
N GLY A 587 2.79 28.12 3.61
CA GLY A 587 1.80 28.88 4.38
C GLY A 587 2.13 28.84 5.89
N ARG A 588 2.51 27.65 6.38
CA ARG A 588 3.08 27.45 7.72
C ARG A 588 4.46 26.80 7.61
N GLY A 589 5.44 27.35 8.31
CA GLY A 589 6.77 26.77 8.37
C GLY A 589 6.81 25.55 9.30
N ILE A 590 6.95 25.78 10.63
CA ILE A 590 6.81 24.76 11.66
C ILE A 590 5.53 25.04 12.47
N ALA A 591 4.62 24.09 12.49
CA ALA A 591 3.33 24.28 13.16
C ALA A 591 2.94 23.06 14.01
N THR A 592 2.29 23.30 15.14
CA THR A 592 1.67 22.25 15.95
C THR A 592 0.25 21.98 15.46
N GLN A 593 -0.07 20.72 15.25
CA GLN A 593 -1.45 20.26 15.15
C GLN A 593 -1.97 19.91 16.54
N ARG A 594 -2.90 20.72 17.04
CA ARG A 594 -3.48 20.55 18.37
C ARG A 594 -4.51 19.43 18.38
N LEU A 595 -4.56 18.69 19.49
CA LEU A 595 -5.52 17.61 19.72
C LEU A 595 -6.76 18.17 20.45
N PHE A 596 -7.72 18.68 19.67
CA PHE A 596 -9.00 19.15 20.19
C PHE A 596 -10.04 18.06 20.27
N GLY A 597 -10.83 18.10 21.33
CA GLY A 597 -12.01 17.28 21.48
C GLY A 597 -13.25 18.09 21.82
N THR A 598 -14.40 17.44 21.67
CA THR A 598 -15.70 17.91 22.15
C THR A 598 -16.40 16.76 22.85
N ILE A 599 -16.86 16.99 24.07
CA ILE A 599 -17.57 15.96 24.84
C ILE A 599 -18.85 15.58 24.09
N THR A 600 -18.99 14.30 23.77
CA THR A 600 -20.22 13.76 23.17
C THR A 600 -21.11 13.05 24.18
N GLU A 601 -20.53 12.60 25.30
CA GLU A 601 -21.22 11.88 26.36
C GLU A 601 -20.46 12.06 27.70
N THR A 602 -21.19 12.22 28.79
CA THR A 602 -20.63 12.18 30.16
C THR A 602 -21.22 10.99 30.90
N ALA A 603 -20.36 10.13 31.47
CA ALA A 603 -20.82 9.00 32.28
C ALA A 603 -21.02 9.39 33.74
N ASP A 604 -20.12 10.24 34.27
CA ASP A 604 -20.15 10.81 35.60
C ASP A 604 -19.29 12.12 35.68
N SER A 605 -19.07 12.64 36.83
CA SER A 605 -18.25 13.87 37.03
C SER A 605 -16.76 13.71 36.78
N ARG A 606 -16.27 12.50 36.50
CA ARG A 606 -14.85 12.22 36.20
C ARG A 606 -14.67 11.63 34.81
N THR A 607 -15.74 11.15 34.18
CA THR A 607 -15.65 10.31 33.01
C THR A 607 -16.46 10.87 31.85
N PHE A 608 -15.79 11.08 30.71
CA PHE A 608 -16.42 11.60 29.51
C PHE A 608 -15.93 10.90 28.25
N ARG A 609 -16.68 11.01 27.19
CA ARG A 609 -16.41 10.40 25.89
C ARG A 609 -16.40 11.42 24.77
N GLN A 610 -15.66 11.07 23.73
CA GLN A 610 -15.84 11.63 22.41
C GLN A 610 -15.92 10.52 21.38
N THR A 611 -17.04 10.40 20.68
CA THR A 611 -17.18 9.52 19.53
C THR A 611 -16.50 10.09 18.30
N GLY A 612 -16.01 9.24 17.39
CA GLY A 612 -15.40 9.68 16.13
C GLY A 612 -13.99 10.27 16.26
N LEU A 613 -13.27 9.99 17.33
CA LEU A 613 -11.87 10.39 17.46
C LEU A 613 -10.99 9.81 16.35
N PRO A 614 -10.00 10.57 15.84
CA PRO A 614 -8.98 10.05 14.94
C PRO A 614 -8.28 8.81 15.51
N LEU A 615 -7.73 7.96 14.64
CA LEU A 615 -7.02 6.74 15.04
C LEU A 615 -5.88 7.01 16.01
N GLU A 616 -5.20 8.14 15.87
CA GLU A 616 -4.09 8.55 16.70
C GLU A 616 -4.47 8.78 18.19
N TRP A 617 -5.75 8.98 18.46
CA TRP A 617 -6.27 9.09 19.82
C TRP A 617 -6.72 7.76 20.42
N ARG A 618 -6.61 6.67 19.68
CA ARG A 618 -7.08 5.36 20.11
C ARG A 618 -6.01 4.52 20.81
N THR A 619 -5.09 5.16 21.52
CA THR A 619 -3.96 4.52 22.18
C THR A 619 -4.06 4.69 23.69
N SER A 620 -4.51 3.67 24.40
CA SER A 620 -4.96 3.74 25.78
C SER A 620 -3.90 4.10 26.82
N HIS A 621 -2.62 3.80 26.61
CA HIS A 621 -1.59 4.07 27.61
C HIS A 621 -0.94 5.45 27.50
N LEU A 622 -1.19 6.21 26.45
CA LEU A 622 -0.55 7.51 26.23
C LEU A 622 -1.06 8.62 27.15
N TYR A 623 -2.22 8.46 27.75
CA TYR A 623 -2.91 9.58 28.39
C TYR A 623 -2.93 9.51 29.93
N ARG A 624 -2.31 8.52 30.55
CA ARG A 624 -2.20 8.45 32.01
C ARG A 624 -1.28 9.55 32.49
N ASN A 625 -1.76 10.33 33.48
CA ASN A 625 -1.12 11.53 34.02
C ASN A 625 -0.98 12.69 33.01
N TRP A 626 -1.68 12.65 31.88
CA TRP A 626 -1.79 13.78 30.98
C TRP A 626 -2.79 14.81 31.53
N ASN A 627 -2.78 15.99 30.90
CA ASN A 627 -3.65 17.08 31.26
C ASN A 627 -4.71 17.32 30.24
N VAL A 628 -5.89 17.75 30.69
CA VAL A 628 -6.97 18.26 29.85
C VAL A 628 -7.08 19.75 30.09
N VAL A 629 -6.93 20.56 29.05
CA VAL A 629 -7.30 21.98 29.08
C VAL A 629 -8.72 22.14 28.61
N TRP A 630 -9.54 22.73 29.40
CA TRP A 630 -10.91 23.08 29.07
C TRP A 630 -10.94 24.38 28.27
N LEU A 631 -11.75 24.45 27.24
CA LEU A 631 -11.80 25.58 26.33
C LEU A 631 -13.18 26.25 26.41
N LYS A 632 -13.20 27.56 26.71
CA LYS A 632 -14.38 28.40 26.58
C LYS A 632 -14.12 29.46 25.52
N ALA A 633 -14.97 29.51 24.49
CA ALA A 633 -14.75 30.38 23.32
C ALA A 633 -13.33 30.23 22.72
N ASN A 634 -12.83 29.00 22.64
CA ASN A 634 -11.49 28.62 22.16
C ASN A 634 -10.32 29.16 23.01
N LYS A 635 -10.57 29.64 24.21
CA LYS A 635 -9.54 30.05 25.18
C LYS A 635 -9.48 29.08 26.35
N PRO A 636 -8.30 28.86 26.94
CA PRO A 636 -8.17 28.06 28.17
C PRO A 636 -9.06 28.61 29.30
N ALA A 637 -9.84 27.72 29.91
CA ALA A 637 -10.78 28.05 30.97
C ALA A 637 -10.59 27.19 32.23
N GLY A 638 -9.50 26.45 32.27
CA GLY A 638 -9.13 25.59 33.40
C GLY A 638 -8.43 24.33 32.92
N GLN A 639 -7.85 23.59 33.84
CA GLN A 639 -7.10 22.38 33.62
C GLN A 639 -7.51 21.28 34.57
N SER A 640 -7.46 20.03 34.11
CA SER A 640 -7.64 18.82 34.93
C SER A 640 -6.59 17.80 34.59
N GLU A 641 -6.21 16.96 35.54
CA GLU A 641 -5.29 15.85 35.28
C GLU A 641 -6.07 14.56 34.98
N MET A 642 -5.56 13.77 34.06
CA MET A 642 -6.18 12.49 33.67
C MET A 642 -5.65 11.33 34.51
N ASP A 643 -6.56 10.46 34.96
CA ASP A 643 -6.25 9.14 35.50
C ASP A 643 -5.95 8.11 34.41
N GLY A 644 -6.61 8.25 33.26
CA GLY A 644 -6.40 7.37 32.12
C GLY A 644 -7.33 7.62 30.94
N TYR A 645 -7.17 6.80 29.95
CA TYR A 645 -7.98 6.78 28.75
C TYR A 645 -8.21 5.32 28.28
N ASP A 646 -9.47 4.97 28.05
CA ASP A 646 -9.84 3.71 27.43
C ASP A 646 -10.03 3.92 25.91
N ALA A 647 -9.09 3.42 25.11
CA ALA A 647 -9.12 3.56 23.67
C ALA A 647 -10.25 2.74 23.00
N THR A 648 -10.70 1.66 23.63
CA THR A 648 -11.80 0.82 23.10
C THR A 648 -13.13 1.52 23.31
N ALA A 649 -13.35 2.06 24.50
CA ALA A 649 -14.55 2.81 24.84
C ALA A 649 -14.49 4.27 24.39
N LEU A 650 -13.36 4.77 23.89
CA LEU A 650 -13.08 6.19 23.60
C LEU A 650 -13.39 7.09 24.80
N GLN A 651 -13.01 6.64 26.00
CA GLN A 651 -13.41 7.21 27.27
C GLN A 651 -12.22 7.79 28.02
N PHE A 652 -12.32 9.07 28.37
CA PHE A 652 -11.35 9.79 29.19
C PHE A 652 -11.78 9.76 30.65
N LYS A 653 -10.83 9.58 31.55
CA LYS A 653 -11.06 9.56 32.98
C LYS A 653 -10.17 10.60 33.70
N LEU A 654 -10.77 11.49 34.47
CA LEU A 654 -10.09 12.50 35.26
C LEU A 654 -9.73 11.96 36.66
N LYS A 655 -8.64 12.46 37.24
CA LYS A 655 -8.28 12.18 38.65
C LYS A 655 -9.28 12.79 39.59
N GLU A 656 -9.69 14.03 39.36
CA GLU A 656 -10.61 14.76 40.21
C GLU A 656 -11.96 15.03 39.50
N PRO A 657 -13.07 15.07 40.26
CA PRO A 657 -14.38 15.40 39.70
C PRO A 657 -14.43 16.79 39.09
N ARG A 658 -15.20 16.96 38.04
CA ARG A 658 -15.47 18.25 37.40
C ARG A 658 -16.90 18.31 36.90
N ASP A 659 -17.52 19.48 36.93
CA ASP A 659 -18.79 19.72 36.19
C ASP A 659 -18.47 19.81 34.71
N MET A 660 -18.93 18.78 33.94
CA MET A 660 -18.71 18.60 32.52
C MET A 660 -20.06 18.45 31.81
N LYS A 661 -20.17 19.03 30.61
CA LYS A 661 -21.37 18.98 29.80
C LYS A 661 -21.06 18.51 28.39
N VAL A 662 -22.00 17.81 27.77
CA VAL A 662 -21.97 17.53 26.35
C VAL A 662 -21.86 18.85 25.58
N GLY A 663 -20.92 18.90 24.64
CA GLY A 663 -20.57 20.11 23.91
C GLY A 663 -19.37 20.90 24.48
N ASP A 664 -18.91 20.60 25.70
CA ASP A 664 -17.69 21.21 26.23
C ASP A 664 -16.49 20.82 25.37
N ARG A 665 -15.67 21.83 25.06
CA ARG A 665 -14.46 21.63 24.27
C ARG A 665 -13.25 21.47 25.16
N PHE A 666 -12.37 20.59 24.78
CA PHE A 666 -11.15 20.29 25.51
C PHE A 666 -9.96 20.06 24.56
N GLU A 667 -8.77 20.11 25.14
CA GLU A 667 -7.51 19.77 24.52
C GLU A 667 -6.68 18.91 25.47
N VAL A 668 -6.03 17.89 24.96
CA VAL A 668 -5.22 16.94 25.76
C VAL A 668 -3.75 17.16 25.46
N PHE A 669 -2.91 17.18 26.49
CA PHE A 669 -1.48 17.36 26.32
C PHE A 669 -0.68 16.63 27.41
N PRO A 670 0.56 16.19 27.10
CA PRO A 670 1.43 15.53 28.08
C PRO A 670 1.98 16.52 29.12
N PRO A 671 2.35 16.04 30.29
CA PRO A 671 2.98 16.88 31.33
C PRO A 671 4.37 17.40 30.91
N SER A 672 5.06 16.66 30.05
CA SER A 672 6.35 17.01 29.47
C SER A 672 6.48 16.47 28.06
N ALA A 673 6.66 17.34 27.09
CA ALA A 673 6.78 16.96 25.68
C ALA A 673 8.25 16.74 25.26
N ASN A 674 9.22 17.42 25.90
CA ASN A 674 10.65 17.35 25.62
C ASN A 674 10.97 17.62 24.13
N TRP A 675 10.40 18.66 23.54
CA TRP A 675 10.71 19.04 22.16
C TRP A 675 11.93 19.95 22.13
N ASN A 676 12.92 19.59 21.33
CA ASN A 676 14.08 20.40 21.05
C ASN A 676 14.08 20.79 19.57
N ILE A 677 13.69 22.03 19.28
CA ILE A 677 13.58 22.56 17.91
C ILE A 677 14.64 23.63 17.74
N HIS A 678 15.71 23.35 16.96
CA HIS A 678 16.85 24.23 16.88
C HIS A 678 17.56 24.23 15.54
N ASP A 679 18.34 25.27 15.28
CA ASP A 679 19.17 25.40 14.08
C ASP A 679 18.43 25.25 12.74
N ASN A 680 17.09 25.46 12.71
CA ASN A 680 16.30 25.42 11.50
C ASN A 680 16.31 26.78 10.79
N THR A 681 16.25 26.77 9.45
CA THR A 681 16.06 27.97 8.62
C THR A 681 14.66 27.99 8.03
N ILE A 682 13.89 29.02 8.37
CA ILE A 682 12.47 29.19 7.93
C ILE A 682 12.37 30.52 7.22
N THR A 683 12.08 30.52 5.92
CA THR A 683 12.04 31.74 5.11
C THR A 683 10.81 31.80 4.20
N GLY A 684 10.26 33.02 3.99
CA GLY A 684 9.17 33.25 3.04
C GLY A 684 7.83 32.58 3.41
N CYS A 685 7.62 32.25 4.66
CA CYS A 685 6.38 31.63 5.14
C CYS A 685 5.39 32.68 5.65
N SER A 686 4.08 32.50 5.38
CA SER A 686 3.04 33.43 5.89
C SER A 686 2.94 33.37 7.40
N GLN A 687 3.10 32.19 7.98
CA GLN A 687 3.22 31.94 9.40
C GLN A 687 4.42 31.05 9.66
N PRO A 688 5.63 31.64 9.88
CA PRO A 688 6.84 30.86 10.01
C PRO A 688 6.78 29.83 11.13
N VAL A 689 6.35 30.24 12.32
CA VAL A 689 6.30 29.37 13.50
C VAL A 689 4.98 29.55 14.26
N ALA A 690 4.28 28.43 14.48
CA ALA A 690 3.05 28.36 15.25
C ALA A 690 3.06 27.15 16.18
N LEU A 691 3.64 27.29 17.36
CA LEU A 691 3.80 26.20 18.32
C LEU A 691 2.79 26.31 19.45
N THR A 692 2.21 25.20 19.82
CA THR A 692 1.36 25.07 21.00
C THR A 692 1.82 23.87 21.81
N SER A 693 2.19 24.09 23.06
CA SER A 693 2.41 23.02 24.04
C SER A 693 2.14 23.56 25.44
N TYR A 694 1.16 23.01 26.08
CA TYR A 694 0.81 23.39 27.45
C TYR A 694 1.66 22.67 28.51
N GLY A 695 2.42 21.65 28.12
CA GLY A 695 2.92 20.65 29.03
C GLY A 695 4.38 20.74 29.39
N SER A 696 5.18 21.76 29.00
CA SER A 696 6.60 21.49 29.17
C SER A 696 7.48 22.68 29.41
N ASP A 697 8.03 22.74 30.61
CA ASP A 697 9.23 23.52 30.92
C ASP A 697 10.51 22.92 30.30
N THR A 698 10.39 21.79 29.58
CA THR A 698 11.49 21.05 28.97
C THR A 698 11.51 21.16 27.44
N SER A 699 10.60 21.93 26.84
CA SER A 699 10.59 22.16 25.39
C SER A 699 11.30 23.47 25.04
N PHE A 700 12.16 23.38 24.00
CA PHE A 700 13.01 24.48 23.56
C PHE A 700 12.75 24.77 22.08
N PHE A 701 12.69 26.06 21.75
CA PHE A 701 12.78 26.58 20.40
C PHE A 701 13.94 27.57 20.37
N ARG A 702 15.10 27.17 19.84
CA ARG A 702 16.32 27.93 20.00
C ARG A 702 17.20 27.95 18.74
N ASP A 703 17.99 28.98 18.61
CA ASP A 703 19.03 29.10 17.61
C ASP A 703 18.52 28.94 16.15
N ASN A 704 17.22 29.20 15.90
CA ASN A 704 16.63 29.13 14.58
C ASN A 704 16.77 30.46 13.83
N LEU A 705 16.94 30.41 12.49
CA LEU A 705 16.87 31.55 11.60
C LEU A 705 15.48 31.68 11.00
N ILE A 706 14.80 32.81 11.23
CA ILE A 706 13.47 33.08 10.70
C ILE A 706 13.49 34.35 9.87
N GLU A 707 13.24 34.22 8.59
CA GLU A 707 13.26 35.36 7.67
C GLU A 707 11.88 35.56 7.03
N ARG A 708 11.40 36.79 7.02
CA ARG A 708 10.13 37.15 6.36
C ARG A 708 10.16 36.87 4.85
N GLY A 709 11.31 37.03 4.22
CA GLY A 709 11.43 36.94 2.76
C GLY A 709 10.53 37.97 2.05
N GLY A 710 9.94 37.58 0.93
CA GLY A 710 9.05 38.46 0.15
C GLY A 710 7.58 38.46 0.60
N VAL A 711 7.23 37.87 1.74
CA VAL A 711 5.83 37.75 2.19
C VAL A 711 5.36 39.03 2.89
N THR A 712 4.37 39.69 2.29
CA THR A 712 3.85 40.97 2.82
C THR A 712 2.85 40.78 3.97
N ASN A 713 2.17 39.64 4.05
CA ASN A 713 1.07 39.38 5.01
C ASN A 713 1.49 38.59 6.25
N ALA A 714 2.78 38.37 6.48
CA ALA A 714 3.26 37.69 7.66
C ALA A 714 3.17 38.63 8.88
N ALA A 715 2.17 38.43 9.73
CA ALA A 715 1.90 39.30 10.86
C ALA A 715 2.85 39.05 12.04
N GLN A 716 3.31 37.84 12.25
CA GLN A 716 4.15 37.45 13.39
C GLN A 716 5.17 36.36 12.98
N ALA A 717 6.40 36.49 13.42
CA ALA A 717 7.44 35.49 13.16
C ALA A 717 7.21 34.22 13.97
N ILE A 718 6.98 34.37 15.27
CA ILE A 718 6.80 33.25 16.20
C ILE A 718 5.49 33.47 16.98
N ILE A 719 4.59 32.51 16.91
CA ILE A 719 3.42 32.40 17.76
C ILE A 719 3.63 31.16 18.64
N VAL A 720 3.73 31.38 19.94
CA VAL A 720 3.82 30.30 20.92
C VAL A 720 2.67 30.40 21.91
N THR A 721 1.99 29.29 22.13
CA THR A 721 1.01 29.13 23.19
C THR A 721 1.48 28.02 24.11
N GLY A 722 1.59 28.31 25.41
CA GLY A 722 2.12 27.36 26.41
C GLY A 722 3.57 27.63 26.81
N ARG A 723 4.31 26.60 27.20
CA ARG A 723 5.59 26.72 27.93
C ARG A 723 6.81 26.32 27.12
N PHE A 724 7.06 27.00 25.99
CA PHE A 724 8.34 26.88 25.29
C PHE A 724 9.39 27.85 25.82
N LYS A 725 10.62 27.39 25.97
CA LYS A 725 11.78 28.26 26.19
C LYS A 725 12.32 28.73 24.82
N LEU A 726 12.24 30.05 24.60
CA LEU A 726 12.72 30.71 23.38
C LEU A 726 14.09 31.33 23.65
N THR A 727 15.15 30.87 22.98
CA THR A 727 16.51 31.42 23.16
C THR A 727 17.28 31.43 21.85
N GLY A 728 18.12 32.43 21.63
CA GLY A 728 19.08 32.47 20.53
C GLY A 728 18.50 32.53 19.10
N ASN A 729 17.19 32.72 18.94
CA ASN A 729 16.60 32.74 17.60
C ASN A 729 16.91 34.07 16.90
N HIS A 730 17.31 34.02 15.64
CA HIS A 730 17.52 35.19 14.79
C HIS A 730 16.29 35.44 13.91
N ILE A 731 15.69 36.62 14.05
CA ILE A 731 14.46 37.01 13.34
C ILE A 731 14.76 38.22 12.45
N ALA A 732 14.57 38.09 11.14
CA ALA A 732 14.87 39.12 10.18
C ALA A 732 13.63 39.53 9.35
N GLY A 733 13.46 40.84 9.13
CA GLY A 733 12.40 41.38 8.28
C GLY A 733 11.01 41.49 8.94
N PHE A 734 10.91 41.31 10.25
CA PHE A 734 9.69 41.52 11.05
C PHE A 734 9.87 42.75 11.94
N ASP A 735 8.74 43.45 12.23
CA ASP A 735 8.76 44.56 13.16
C ASP A 735 9.00 44.06 14.60
N GLU A 736 9.66 44.86 15.46
CA GLU A 736 9.97 44.46 16.86
C GLU A 736 8.74 44.01 17.65
N LYS A 737 7.55 44.60 17.41
CA LYS A 737 6.28 44.19 18.05
C LYS A 737 5.71 42.89 17.56
N SER A 738 6.10 42.47 16.34
CA SER A 738 5.65 41.23 15.69
C SER A 738 6.64 40.07 15.85
N ALA A 739 7.85 40.35 16.33
CA ALA A 739 8.87 39.33 16.56
C ALA A 739 8.49 38.36 17.71
N HIS A 740 7.86 38.88 18.76
CA HIS A 740 7.49 38.12 19.97
C HIS A 740 6.11 38.55 20.47
N ALA A 741 5.10 37.74 20.28
CA ALA A 741 3.84 37.88 20.96
C ALA A 741 3.56 36.65 21.83
N PRO A 742 3.90 36.69 23.14
CA PRO A 742 3.33 35.73 24.08
C PRO A 742 1.83 36.00 24.15
N ARG A 743 1.01 35.11 23.62
CA ARG A 743 -0.39 35.08 24.09
C ARG A 743 -0.39 34.50 25.47
N SER A 744 -0.66 35.36 26.44
CA SER A 744 -0.86 34.97 27.85
C SER A 744 -1.77 33.75 27.98
N PRO A 745 -1.56 32.89 28.97
CA PRO A 745 -2.26 31.63 29.13
C PRO A 745 -3.78 31.74 29.17
#